data_a80c2040e45a385107ab94c60987ab77
#
_entry.id   a80c2040e45a385107ab94c60987ab77
#
_cell.length_a   1.000
_cell.length_b   1.000
_cell.length_c   1.000
_cell.angle_alpha   90.00
_cell.angle_beta   90.00
_cell.angle_gamma   90.00
#
_symmetry.space_group_name_H-M   'P 1'
#
loop_
_entity.id
_entity.type
_entity.pdbx_description
1 polymer ?
#
loop_
_entity_poly.entity_id
_entity_poly.type
_entity_poly.pdbx_seq_one_letter_code
_entity_poly.pdbx_strand_id
1 'polypeptide(L)'
;MYNPRFEKDVFKRDVRNNVKTLFRKEVEEATPQQLFQAVSYAVKEAIIDDWLATQKQYEKDDPKTVYYMSMEFLLGRALGNNLINMTAYKEVKEALEEMGIDLNVIEDQEPDPALGNGGLGRLAACFLDSLATLGYASYGCGIRYRYGMFKQKIRDGYQVEAPDNWLKDGNPFELRRPEYAKEVRFGGNIRVEYDETGKTHFVQENYESVMAIPYDYPIVGYGNHIVNTLRIWDAEAIVDFQLDSFDRGDYHKAVEQENLAKNIVEVLYPNDNHYAGKELRLKQQYFFVSASIQAAITKFKKKHGDISKLPEKVTFQMNDTHPTVAVAELMRILLDEENLGWNEAWDITTKCCAYTNHTIMAEALEKWPIDLFSRLLPRIYQIIQEIDRRFIAQVRAQYPGNEEKVKKMAILMDGQVKMAHLAIVAGYSVNGVAKLHTEILKNQELKDFYQMMPEKFNNKTNGITQRRFLMHANPLLADWVTEKLGTKEWITDLSKMSGLKEWLDDEEALKEFMTIKFKNKERLAAYIKEHNGVEVDPRSIFDVQVKRLHEYKRQLLNILHVMYLYNQIKEHPEMSFYPKTYIFGAKASAGYIRAKEIIKLINSVADVINNDRSINGKLKVVFIEDYRVSNAELIFAAADISEQISTASKEASGTGNMKFMMNGAPTLGTMDGANVEIVDEVGIDNAFIFGLSADEVINYEQNGGYNPYDIYNNDPDIHRVVDQMVDGTYSNGDTEMYRDLYNSLLNNQGGSRADMYFILKDFRSYADAQARAMEAYKDKEKWAKMALKNTACCGKFSADRTIQEYVDDIWHLDHVVIYEDELEY
;
A
#
# COMPACT_ATOMS: atom_id res chain seq x y z
N MET A 1 9.07 -23.84 18.36
CA MET A 1 8.21 -24.03 19.52
C MET A 1 7.07 -24.92 19.09
N TYR A 2 6.71 -25.90 19.88
CA TYR A 2 5.52 -26.72 19.65
C TYR A 2 4.29 -25.91 20.03
N ASN A 3 3.31 -25.81 19.12
CA ASN A 3 2.03 -25.20 19.46
C ASN A 3 1.03 -26.34 19.76
N PRO A 4 0.63 -26.56 21.01
CA PRO A 4 -0.21 -27.69 21.40
C PRO A 4 -1.61 -27.65 20.75
N ARG A 5 -2.03 -26.51 20.20
CA ARG A 5 -3.31 -26.37 19.48
C ARG A 5 -3.33 -27.03 18.11
N PHE A 6 -2.15 -27.34 17.57
CA PHE A 6 -2.02 -28.04 16.29
C PHE A 6 -1.48 -29.48 16.48
N GLU A 7 -1.99 -30.15 17.48
CA GLU A 7 -1.80 -31.59 17.55
C GLU A 7 -2.39 -32.21 16.29
N LYS A 8 -1.55 -32.95 15.55
CA LYS A 8 -1.87 -33.42 14.19
C LYS A 8 -3.20 -34.17 14.09
N ASP A 9 -3.48 -35.07 15.06
CA ASP A 9 -4.69 -35.92 14.97
C ASP A 9 -5.96 -35.09 15.24
N VAL A 10 -5.89 -34.10 16.12
CA VAL A 10 -6.96 -33.15 16.38
C VAL A 10 -7.21 -32.30 15.14
N PHE A 11 -6.16 -31.73 14.56
CA PHE A 11 -6.26 -30.91 13.37
C PHE A 11 -6.83 -31.66 12.17
N LYS A 12 -6.35 -32.89 11.92
CA LYS A 12 -6.89 -33.77 10.85
C LYS A 12 -8.38 -34.08 11.04
N ARG A 13 -8.78 -34.36 12.30
CA ARG A 13 -10.18 -34.59 12.63
C ARG A 13 -11.03 -33.36 12.31
N ASP A 14 -10.56 -32.19 12.70
CA ASP A 14 -11.28 -30.91 12.52
C ASP A 14 -11.42 -30.58 11.03
N VAL A 15 -10.38 -30.79 10.21
CA VAL A 15 -10.45 -30.66 8.75
C VAL A 15 -11.52 -31.59 8.16
N ARG A 16 -11.51 -32.89 8.55
CA ARG A 16 -12.52 -33.85 8.10
C ARG A 16 -13.93 -33.43 8.49
N ASN A 17 -14.13 -32.99 9.73
CA ASN A 17 -15.41 -32.50 10.22
C ASN A 17 -15.88 -31.27 9.43
N ASN A 18 -15.00 -30.34 9.12
CA ASN A 18 -15.32 -29.17 8.33
C ASN A 18 -15.73 -29.54 6.90
N VAL A 19 -15.02 -30.42 6.24
CA VAL A 19 -15.40 -30.92 4.89
C VAL A 19 -16.80 -31.53 4.92
N LYS A 20 -17.06 -32.36 5.93
CA LYS A 20 -18.35 -33.04 6.11
C LYS A 20 -19.48 -32.07 6.38
N THR A 21 -19.26 -31.14 7.30
CA THR A 21 -20.28 -30.20 7.77
C THR A 21 -20.58 -29.11 6.73
N LEU A 22 -19.56 -28.56 6.08
CA LEU A 22 -19.72 -27.49 5.12
C LEU A 22 -20.18 -27.99 3.74
N PHE A 23 -19.74 -29.17 3.32
CA PHE A 23 -19.90 -29.64 1.94
C PHE A 23 -20.60 -30.98 1.79
N ARG A 24 -20.87 -31.68 2.86
CA ARG A 24 -21.46 -33.04 2.86
C ARG A 24 -20.65 -34.00 1.99
N LYS A 25 -19.32 -34.00 2.17
CA LYS A 25 -18.37 -34.85 1.42
C LYS A 25 -17.34 -35.46 2.36
N GLU A 26 -16.68 -36.51 1.88
CA GLU A 26 -15.43 -36.96 2.47
C GLU A 26 -14.27 -36.16 1.86
N VAL A 27 -13.08 -36.22 2.49
CA VAL A 27 -11.90 -35.43 2.08
C VAL A 27 -11.49 -35.75 0.65
N GLU A 28 -11.56 -37.01 0.26
CA GLU A 28 -11.17 -37.51 -1.05
C GLU A 28 -12.08 -37.02 -2.19
N GLU A 29 -13.30 -36.62 -1.86
CA GLU A 29 -14.31 -36.10 -2.79
C GLU A 29 -14.30 -34.57 -2.88
N ALA A 30 -13.62 -33.90 -1.94
CA ALA A 30 -13.62 -32.44 -1.85
C ALA A 30 -12.72 -31.80 -2.93
N THR A 31 -13.18 -30.70 -3.51
CA THR A 31 -12.38 -29.90 -4.42
C THR A 31 -11.25 -29.16 -3.65
N PRO A 32 -10.16 -28.76 -4.33
CA PRO A 32 -9.12 -27.95 -3.69
C PRO A 32 -9.66 -26.71 -2.99
N GLN A 33 -10.64 -26.02 -3.57
CA GLN A 33 -11.30 -24.85 -2.96
C GLN A 33 -12.06 -25.21 -1.68
N GLN A 34 -12.77 -26.34 -1.67
CA GLN A 34 -13.47 -26.83 -0.49
C GLN A 34 -12.49 -27.24 0.62
N LEU A 35 -11.36 -27.84 0.25
CA LEU A 35 -10.29 -28.17 1.18
C LEU A 35 -9.65 -26.90 1.77
N PHE A 36 -9.42 -25.88 0.96
CA PHE A 36 -8.94 -24.59 1.43
C PHE A 36 -9.88 -24.01 2.51
N GLN A 37 -11.18 -24.02 2.29
CA GLN A 37 -12.14 -23.54 3.27
C GLN A 37 -12.13 -24.36 4.55
N ALA A 38 -12.15 -25.68 4.44
CA ALA A 38 -12.12 -26.59 5.58
C ALA A 38 -10.87 -26.42 6.45
N VAL A 39 -9.69 -26.29 5.81
CA VAL A 39 -8.41 -26.05 6.47
C VAL A 39 -8.42 -24.68 7.14
N SER A 40 -8.88 -23.65 6.42
CA SER A 40 -8.94 -22.28 6.95
C SER A 40 -9.84 -22.15 8.17
N TYR A 41 -10.97 -22.83 8.19
CA TYR A 41 -11.84 -22.87 9.37
C TYR A 41 -11.21 -23.58 10.57
N ALA A 42 -10.44 -24.65 10.33
CA ALA A 42 -9.69 -25.32 11.38
C ALA A 42 -8.60 -24.41 11.99
N VAL A 43 -7.89 -23.67 11.13
CA VAL A 43 -6.88 -22.69 11.57
C VAL A 43 -7.53 -21.51 12.30
N LYS A 44 -8.68 -21.03 11.82
CA LYS A 44 -9.43 -19.94 12.45
C LYS A 44 -9.86 -20.28 13.87
N GLU A 45 -10.22 -21.51 14.14
CA GLU A 45 -10.61 -21.94 15.48
C GLU A 45 -9.48 -21.67 16.48
N ALA A 46 -8.25 -22.04 16.16
CA ALA A 46 -7.08 -21.74 16.97
C ALA A 46 -6.79 -20.22 17.07
N ILE A 47 -7.01 -19.47 15.98
CA ILE A 47 -6.87 -18.01 16.00
C ILE A 47 -7.88 -17.38 16.97
N ILE A 48 -9.10 -17.87 17.00
CA ILE A 48 -10.15 -17.34 17.88
C ILE A 48 -9.80 -17.52 19.35
N ASP A 49 -9.18 -18.61 19.73
CA ASP A 49 -8.71 -18.80 21.10
C ASP A 49 -7.70 -17.72 21.52
N ASP A 50 -6.71 -17.45 20.67
CA ASP A 50 -5.75 -16.37 20.89
C ASP A 50 -6.40 -14.98 20.86
N TRP A 51 -7.40 -14.80 19.98
CA TRP A 51 -8.12 -13.53 19.86
C TRP A 51 -8.93 -13.22 21.14
N LEU A 52 -9.57 -14.22 21.69
CA LEU A 52 -10.28 -14.12 22.98
C LEU A 52 -9.32 -13.87 24.14
N ALA A 53 -8.18 -14.58 24.17
CA ALA A 53 -7.15 -14.35 25.17
C ALA A 53 -6.58 -12.92 25.10
N THR A 54 -6.35 -12.41 23.88
CA THR A 54 -5.94 -11.03 23.64
C THR A 54 -6.96 -10.04 24.17
N GLN A 55 -8.24 -10.26 23.87
CA GLN A 55 -9.32 -9.41 24.36
C GLN A 55 -9.36 -9.36 25.89
N LYS A 56 -9.30 -10.52 26.55
CA LYS A 56 -9.28 -10.61 28.03
C LYS A 56 -8.08 -9.85 28.61
N GLN A 57 -6.89 -10.00 27.99
CA GLN A 57 -5.71 -9.31 28.46
C GLN A 57 -5.82 -7.80 28.29
N TYR A 58 -6.34 -7.33 27.16
CA TYR A 58 -6.57 -5.90 26.95
C TYR A 58 -7.63 -5.30 27.88
N GLU A 59 -8.64 -6.08 28.25
CA GLU A 59 -9.60 -5.67 29.27
C GLU A 59 -8.96 -5.54 30.66
N LYS A 60 -8.03 -6.45 31.00
CA LYS A 60 -7.29 -6.46 32.27
C LYS A 60 -6.30 -5.28 32.36
N ASP A 61 -5.47 -5.12 31.34
CA ASP A 61 -4.35 -4.17 31.35
C ASP A 61 -4.78 -2.75 30.96
N ASP A 62 -5.90 -2.60 30.26
CA ASP A 62 -6.41 -1.30 29.75
C ASP A 62 -5.38 -0.47 28.99
N PRO A 63 -4.68 -1.03 27.98
CA PRO A 63 -3.64 -0.32 27.26
C PRO A 63 -4.22 0.77 26.36
N LYS A 64 -3.42 1.80 26.10
CA LYS A 64 -3.72 2.76 25.06
C LYS A 64 -3.77 2.05 23.70
N THR A 65 -4.78 2.35 22.89
CA THR A 65 -5.03 1.70 21.60
C THR A 65 -4.84 2.70 20.46
N VAL A 66 -4.11 2.29 19.42
CA VAL A 66 -4.04 3.02 18.16
C VAL A 66 -5.10 2.50 17.19
N TYR A 67 -5.85 3.43 16.60
CA TYR A 67 -6.78 3.19 15.50
C TYR A 67 -6.12 3.68 14.22
N TYR A 68 -5.62 2.73 13.44
CA TYR A 68 -4.92 3.02 12.19
C TYR A 68 -5.94 3.10 11.05
N MET A 69 -6.22 4.34 10.63
CA MET A 69 -7.24 4.63 9.62
C MET A 69 -6.63 4.70 8.24
N SER A 70 -7.06 3.83 7.35
CA SER A 70 -6.58 3.79 5.97
C SER A 70 -7.70 3.48 5.00
N MET A 71 -7.65 4.16 3.84
CA MET A 71 -8.56 3.89 2.73
C MET A 71 -8.35 2.49 2.15
N GLU A 72 -7.14 1.92 2.32
CA GLU A 72 -6.77 0.63 1.76
C GLU A 72 -5.88 -0.19 2.69
N PHE A 73 -6.05 -1.51 2.63
CA PHE A 73 -5.21 -2.50 3.30
C PHE A 73 -4.88 -3.62 2.31
N LEU A 74 -3.67 -3.61 1.80
CA LEU A 74 -3.22 -4.61 0.83
C LEU A 74 -2.65 -5.83 1.57
N LEU A 75 -3.54 -6.70 2.05
CA LEU A 75 -3.20 -7.79 2.97
C LEU A 75 -2.43 -8.94 2.32
N GLY A 76 -2.81 -9.33 1.10
CA GLY A 76 -2.38 -10.60 0.51
C GLY A 76 -3.10 -11.80 1.13
N ARG A 77 -2.72 -12.99 0.72
CA ARG A 77 -3.29 -14.25 1.22
C ARG A 77 -3.00 -14.44 2.70
N ALA A 78 -3.96 -14.99 3.43
CA ALA A 78 -3.91 -15.08 4.89
C ALA A 78 -3.44 -16.42 5.44
N LEU A 79 -3.86 -17.55 4.82
CA LEU A 79 -3.65 -18.88 5.41
C LEU A 79 -2.18 -19.15 5.75
N GLY A 80 -1.30 -19.07 4.76
CA GLY A 80 0.11 -19.36 4.97
C GLY A 80 0.80 -18.38 5.93
N ASN A 81 0.48 -17.08 5.83
CA ASN A 81 1.05 -16.09 6.73
C ASN A 81 0.58 -16.26 8.19
N ASN A 82 -0.70 -16.61 8.39
CA ASN A 82 -1.21 -16.91 9.72
C ASN A 82 -0.53 -18.15 10.30
N LEU A 83 -0.34 -19.20 9.53
CA LEU A 83 0.36 -20.40 9.98
C LEU A 83 1.83 -20.10 10.37
N ILE A 84 2.51 -19.24 9.62
CA ILE A 84 3.86 -18.78 9.95
C ILE A 84 3.85 -18.02 11.28
N ASN A 85 2.97 -17.06 11.45
CA ASN A 85 2.90 -16.22 12.64
C ASN A 85 2.45 -17.01 13.88
N MET A 86 1.63 -18.02 13.70
CA MET A 86 1.25 -18.97 14.76
C MET A 86 2.34 -20.00 15.07
N THR A 87 3.43 -20.00 14.33
CA THR A 87 4.52 -21.00 14.43
C THR A 87 4.06 -22.45 14.22
N ALA A 88 3.05 -22.64 13.36
CA ALA A 88 2.37 -23.91 13.11
C ALA A 88 2.49 -24.40 11.65
N TYR A 89 3.22 -23.68 10.79
CA TYR A 89 3.25 -23.98 9.36
C TYR A 89 3.73 -25.41 9.07
N LYS A 90 4.79 -25.86 9.72
CA LYS A 90 5.39 -27.18 9.53
C LYS A 90 4.44 -28.30 9.98
N GLU A 91 3.88 -28.17 11.17
CA GLU A 91 2.98 -29.14 11.77
C GLU A 91 1.70 -29.32 10.93
N VAL A 92 1.13 -28.25 10.47
CA VAL A 92 -0.05 -28.25 9.62
C VAL A 92 0.26 -28.85 8.24
N LYS A 93 1.39 -28.49 7.64
CA LYS A 93 1.84 -29.05 6.37
C LYS A 93 1.99 -30.57 6.45
N GLU A 94 2.67 -31.09 7.49
CA GLU A 94 2.86 -32.52 7.72
C GLU A 94 1.53 -33.23 7.94
N ALA A 95 0.61 -32.64 8.74
CA ALA A 95 -0.70 -33.21 8.98
C ALA A 95 -1.52 -33.34 7.68
N LEU A 96 -1.48 -32.32 6.81
CA LEU A 96 -2.17 -32.35 5.53
C LEU A 96 -1.55 -33.37 4.55
N GLU A 97 -0.23 -33.47 4.50
CA GLU A 97 0.48 -34.49 3.70
C GLU A 97 0.05 -35.91 4.08
N GLU A 98 -0.10 -36.17 5.40
CA GLU A 98 -0.63 -37.45 5.89
C GLU A 98 -2.07 -37.74 5.48
N MET A 99 -2.84 -36.68 5.13
CA MET A 99 -4.20 -36.79 4.57
C MET A 99 -4.21 -36.81 3.03
N GLY A 100 -3.04 -36.78 2.37
CA GLY A 100 -2.93 -36.68 0.92
C GLY A 100 -3.24 -35.27 0.37
N ILE A 101 -3.14 -34.23 1.19
CA ILE A 101 -3.43 -32.85 0.81
C ILE A 101 -2.11 -32.07 0.71
N ASP A 102 -1.87 -31.41 -0.42
CA ASP A 102 -0.74 -30.51 -0.61
C ASP A 102 -1.12 -29.07 -0.17
N LEU A 103 -0.46 -28.58 0.88
CA LEU A 103 -0.71 -27.24 1.42
C LEU A 103 -0.48 -26.13 0.37
N ASN A 104 0.49 -26.30 -0.52
CA ASN A 104 0.75 -25.30 -1.57
C ASN A 104 -0.43 -25.19 -2.54
N VAL A 105 -1.04 -26.30 -2.92
CA VAL A 105 -2.25 -26.31 -3.75
C VAL A 105 -3.41 -25.65 -3.04
N ILE A 106 -3.53 -25.85 -1.74
CA ILE A 106 -4.57 -25.24 -0.91
C ILE A 106 -4.36 -23.72 -0.80
N GLU A 107 -3.14 -23.26 -0.56
CA GLU A 107 -2.82 -21.82 -0.50
C GLU A 107 -3.13 -21.11 -1.83
N ASP A 108 -2.92 -21.78 -2.97
CA ASP A 108 -3.22 -21.22 -4.29
C ASP A 108 -4.72 -21.02 -4.56
N GLN A 109 -5.59 -21.63 -3.77
CA GLN A 109 -7.04 -21.42 -3.89
C GLN A 109 -7.51 -20.12 -3.24
N GLU A 110 -6.73 -19.56 -2.33
CA GLU A 110 -7.10 -18.31 -1.66
C GLU A 110 -6.95 -17.11 -2.60
N PRO A 111 -8.02 -16.32 -2.84
CA PRO A 111 -7.88 -15.06 -3.57
C PRO A 111 -7.17 -14.02 -2.69
N ASP A 112 -6.36 -13.15 -3.32
CA ASP A 112 -5.89 -11.96 -2.64
C ASP A 112 -7.10 -11.07 -2.30
N PRO A 113 -7.26 -10.60 -1.06
CA PRO A 113 -8.30 -9.63 -0.75
C PRO A 113 -8.11 -8.33 -1.54
N ALA A 114 -9.14 -7.92 -2.27
CA ALA A 114 -9.09 -6.72 -3.12
C ALA A 114 -9.27 -5.42 -2.31
N LEU A 115 -8.68 -5.34 -1.12
CA LEU A 115 -8.83 -4.25 -0.16
C LEU A 115 -7.76 -3.17 -0.28
N GLY A 116 -6.87 -3.29 -1.25
CA GLY A 116 -5.77 -2.36 -1.45
C GLY A 116 -5.26 -2.33 -2.87
N ASN A 117 -4.41 -1.34 -3.17
CA ASN A 117 -3.90 -1.10 -4.51
C ASN A 117 -2.38 -1.10 -4.59
N GLY A 118 -1.72 -0.39 -3.66
CA GLY A 118 -0.28 -0.16 -3.78
C GLY A 118 0.44 0.02 -2.46
N GLY A 119 1.48 0.86 -2.46
CA GLY A 119 2.39 1.04 -1.33
C GLY A 119 1.73 1.49 -0.05
N LEU A 120 0.76 2.41 -0.12
CA LEU A 120 0.02 2.90 1.05
C LEU A 120 -0.75 1.77 1.75
N GLY A 121 -1.45 0.94 0.98
CA GLY A 121 -2.22 -0.19 1.52
C GLY A 121 -1.33 -1.31 2.04
N ARG A 122 -0.21 -1.59 1.37
CA ARG A 122 0.72 -2.62 1.87
C ARG A 122 1.44 -2.17 3.13
N LEU A 123 1.79 -0.89 3.22
CA LEU A 123 2.36 -0.32 4.45
C LEU A 123 1.41 -0.49 5.63
N ALA A 124 0.14 -0.15 5.45
CA ALA A 124 -0.89 -0.35 6.46
C ALA A 124 -0.96 -1.81 6.94
N ALA A 125 -0.92 -2.76 6.01
CA ALA A 125 -0.92 -4.19 6.32
C ALA A 125 0.35 -4.62 7.08
N CYS A 126 1.52 -4.16 6.68
CA CYS A 126 2.78 -4.42 7.40
C CYS A 126 2.77 -3.84 8.82
N PHE A 127 2.21 -2.65 8.98
CA PHE A 127 2.12 -2.00 10.30
C PHE A 127 1.20 -2.77 11.25
N LEU A 128 0.09 -3.31 10.76
CA LEU A 128 -0.79 -4.15 11.60
C LEU A 128 -0.05 -5.43 12.05
N ASP A 129 0.66 -6.09 11.16
CA ASP A 129 1.50 -7.26 11.48
C ASP A 129 2.53 -6.92 12.57
N SER A 130 3.22 -5.79 12.43
CA SER A 130 4.23 -5.35 13.40
C SER A 130 3.63 -4.95 14.74
N LEU A 131 2.48 -4.27 14.77
CA LEU A 131 1.78 -3.91 16.01
C LEU A 131 1.41 -5.15 16.80
N ALA A 132 0.87 -6.17 16.14
CA ALA A 132 0.54 -7.45 16.79
C ALA A 132 1.80 -8.18 17.28
N THR A 133 2.84 -8.26 16.45
CA THR A 133 4.09 -8.95 16.78
C THR A 133 4.82 -8.28 17.94
N LEU A 134 4.78 -6.94 18.02
CA LEU A 134 5.42 -6.18 19.11
C LEU A 134 4.58 -6.09 20.38
N GLY A 135 3.34 -6.54 20.35
CA GLY A 135 2.48 -6.56 21.52
C GLY A 135 1.80 -5.22 21.84
N TYR A 136 1.38 -4.48 20.83
CA TYR A 136 0.67 -3.23 20.99
C TYR A 136 -0.79 -3.34 20.54
N ALA A 137 -1.71 -2.85 21.37
CA ALA A 137 -3.14 -2.87 21.05
C ALA A 137 -3.47 -1.95 19.87
N SER A 138 -4.08 -2.50 18.85
CA SER A 138 -4.44 -1.75 17.65
C SER A 138 -5.72 -2.24 16.99
N TYR A 139 -6.38 -1.31 16.29
CA TYR A 139 -7.39 -1.59 15.28
C TYR A 139 -6.95 -1.01 13.95
N GLY A 140 -6.99 -1.81 12.88
CA GLY A 140 -7.06 -1.27 11.53
C GLY A 140 -8.50 -0.86 11.24
N CYS A 141 -8.69 0.30 10.59
CA CYS A 141 -10.03 0.83 10.26
C CYS A 141 -10.10 1.14 8.77
N GLY A 142 -10.99 0.46 8.06
CA GLY A 142 -11.17 0.63 6.62
C GLY A 142 -12.53 0.18 6.13
N ILE A 143 -12.65 0.00 4.81
CA ILE A 143 -13.88 -0.42 4.13
C ILE A 143 -13.74 -1.87 3.65
N ARG A 144 -14.81 -2.66 3.82
CA ARG A 144 -14.93 -3.99 3.23
C ARG A 144 -15.43 -3.87 1.80
N TYR A 145 -14.52 -3.58 0.87
CA TYR A 145 -14.88 -3.49 -0.54
C TYR A 145 -15.32 -4.85 -1.09
N ARG A 146 -16.42 -4.86 -1.85
CA ARG A 146 -16.92 -6.08 -2.50
C ARG A 146 -16.09 -6.50 -3.70
N TYR A 147 -15.66 -5.51 -4.48
CA TYR A 147 -14.81 -5.71 -5.65
C TYR A 147 -13.45 -5.04 -5.49
N GLY A 148 -13.35 -4.02 -4.65
CA GLY A 148 -12.11 -3.33 -4.32
C GLY A 148 -11.38 -2.76 -5.51
N MET A 149 -10.09 -3.10 -5.64
CA MET A 149 -9.29 -2.76 -6.80
C MET A 149 -9.59 -3.73 -7.95
N PHE A 150 -9.73 -3.22 -9.15
CA PHE A 150 -10.04 -4.03 -10.33
C PHE A 150 -9.00 -5.12 -10.58
N LYS A 151 -9.44 -6.20 -11.19
CA LYS A 151 -8.58 -7.22 -11.78
C LYS A 151 -8.11 -6.74 -13.14
N GLN A 152 -6.79 -6.73 -13.35
CA GLN A 152 -6.22 -6.31 -14.63
C GLN A 152 -6.16 -7.50 -15.60
N LYS A 153 -6.69 -7.29 -16.81
CA LYS A 153 -6.49 -8.18 -17.96
C LYS A 153 -5.77 -7.41 -19.05
N ILE A 154 -4.94 -8.09 -19.78
CA ILE A 154 -4.27 -7.54 -20.95
C ILE A 154 -4.90 -8.16 -22.21
N ARG A 155 -5.49 -7.32 -23.05
CA ARG A 155 -6.06 -7.73 -24.35
C ARG A 155 -5.47 -6.87 -25.45
N ASP A 156 -4.87 -7.52 -26.43
CA ASP A 156 -4.16 -6.83 -27.52
C ASP A 156 -3.13 -5.82 -27.01
N GLY A 157 -2.50 -6.11 -25.89
CA GLY A 157 -1.53 -5.25 -25.23
C GLY A 157 -2.12 -4.14 -24.38
N TYR A 158 -3.43 -3.94 -24.37
CA TYR A 158 -4.11 -2.92 -23.58
C TYR A 158 -4.54 -3.45 -22.21
N GLN A 159 -4.47 -2.58 -21.21
CA GLN A 159 -5.12 -2.85 -19.92
C GLN A 159 -6.63 -2.81 -20.07
N VAL A 160 -7.28 -3.85 -19.61
CA VAL A 160 -8.74 -3.93 -19.46
C VAL A 160 -9.04 -4.20 -17.99
N GLU A 161 -9.91 -3.38 -17.38
CA GLU A 161 -10.35 -3.54 -16.02
C GLU A 161 -11.55 -4.48 -15.93
N ALA A 162 -11.46 -5.45 -15.04
CA ALA A 162 -12.56 -6.36 -14.71
C ALA A 162 -12.84 -6.31 -13.20
N PRO A 163 -14.09 -6.56 -12.76
CA PRO A 163 -14.37 -6.66 -11.34
C PRO A 163 -13.63 -7.84 -10.72
N ASP A 164 -13.03 -7.62 -9.54
CA ASP A 164 -12.42 -8.69 -8.76
C ASP A 164 -13.41 -9.20 -7.72
N ASN A 165 -14.13 -10.25 -8.06
CA ASN A 165 -15.12 -10.85 -7.17
C ASN A 165 -14.45 -11.78 -6.14
N TRP A 166 -13.57 -11.22 -5.32
CA TRP A 166 -12.77 -11.96 -4.35
C TRP A 166 -13.59 -12.57 -3.21
N LEU A 167 -14.79 -12.07 -2.96
CA LEU A 167 -15.74 -12.58 -1.95
C LEU A 167 -16.73 -13.61 -2.48
N LYS A 168 -16.57 -14.07 -3.73
CA LYS A 168 -17.50 -14.99 -4.38
C LYS A 168 -17.81 -16.24 -3.53
N ASP A 169 -16.79 -16.82 -2.94
CA ASP A 169 -16.91 -18.02 -2.10
C ASP A 169 -16.81 -17.69 -0.60
N GLY A 170 -16.98 -16.41 -0.23
CA GLY A 170 -16.84 -15.93 1.13
C GLY A 170 -15.40 -15.77 1.57
N ASN A 171 -15.21 -15.28 2.80
CA ASN A 171 -13.89 -15.17 3.42
C ASN A 171 -13.91 -15.93 4.75
N PRO A 172 -13.22 -17.06 4.86
CA PRO A 172 -13.29 -17.90 6.06
C PRO A 172 -12.73 -17.23 7.31
N PHE A 173 -11.86 -16.20 7.17
CA PHE A 173 -11.21 -15.55 8.32
C PHE A 173 -11.99 -14.39 8.91
N GLU A 174 -12.99 -13.83 8.22
CA GLU A 174 -13.75 -12.69 8.72
C GLU A 174 -14.90 -13.11 9.65
N LEU A 175 -15.25 -12.20 10.59
CA LEU A 175 -16.40 -12.32 11.48
C LEU A 175 -17.30 -11.11 11.32
N ARG A 176 -18.54 -11.31 10.90
CA ARG A 176 -19.57 -10.26 10.86
C ARG A 176 -20.05 -9.94 12.28
N ARG A 177 -20.00 -8.65 12.67
CA ARG A 177 -20.30 -8.19 14.04
C ARG A 177 -21.44 -7.16 14.05
N PRO A 178 -22.68 -7.56 13.73
CA PRO A 178 -23.81 -6.62 13.65
C PRO A 178 -24.16 -5.95 14.98
N GLU A 179 -23.76 -6.54 16.11
CA GLU A 179 -23.91 -5.96 17.44
C GLU A 179 -23.13 -4.65 17.65
N TYR A 180 -22.14 -4.36 16.79
CA TYR A 180 -21.36 -3.12 16.82
C TYR A 180 -21.69 -2.17 15.65
N ALA A 181 -22.85 -2.38 15.00
CA ALA A 181 -23.29 -1.52 13.90
C ALA A 181 -23.40 -0.05 14.32
N LYS A 182 -23.11 0.85 13.38
CA LYS A 182 -23.18 2.31 13.56
C LYS A 182 -23.93 2.97 12.41
N GLU A 183 -24.80 3.93 12.75
CA GLU A 183 -25.46 4.77 11.75
C GLU A 183 -24.50 5.88 11.26
N VAL A 184 -24.44 6.09 9.95
CA VAL A 184 -23.70 7.19 9.33
C VAL A 184 -24.64 8.01 8.47
N ARG A 185 -24.61 9.35 8.64
CA ARG A 185 -25.55 10.29 8.04
C ARG A 185 -24.87 11.15 6.97
N PHE A 186 -25.58 11.39 5.88
CA PHE A 186 -25.13 12.23 4.77
C PHE A 186 -26.20 13.25 4.40
N GLY A 187 -25.76 14.45 4.00
CA GLY A 187 -26.65 15.46 3.44
C GLY A 187 -27.58 16.09 4.44
N GLY A 188 -28.70 16.58 3.95
CA GLY A 188 -29.69 17.29 4.74
C GLY A 188 -29.29 18.74 5.04
N ASN A 189 -29.86 19.26 6.11
CA ASN A 189 -29.59 20.62 6.59
C ASN A 189 -29.42 20.61 8.11
N ILE A 190 -28.80 21.65 8.63
CA ILE A 190 -28.57 21.82 10.07
C ILE A 190 -29.51 22.88 10.60
N ARG A 191 -30.37 22.47 11.55
CA ARG A 191 -31.22 23.37 12.30
C ARG A 191 -30.57 23.70 13.65
N VAL A 192 -30.59 24.95 14.01
CA VAL A 192 -30.06 25.45 15.29
C VAL A 192 -31.20 25.56 16.31
N GLU A 193 -31.00 24.97 17.46
CA GLU A 193 -31.89 25.08 18.60
C GLU A 193 -31.16 25.67 19.81
N TYR A 194 -31.94 26.25 20.73
CA TYR A 194 -31.41 26.74 22.00
C TYR A 194 -32.14 26.01 23.12
N ASP A 195 -31.41 25.50 24.09
CA ASP A 195 -32.01 24.92 25.28
C ASP A 195 -32.44 25.99 26.30
N GLU A 196 -33.03 25.56 27.42
CA GLU A 196 -33.51 26.47 28.48
C GLU A 196 -32.40 27.31 29.12
N THR A 197 -31.13 26.88 28.97
CA THR A 197 -29.95 27.62 29.47
C THR A 197 -29.40 28.59 28.41
N GLY A 198 -29.95 28.63 27.22
CA GLY A 198 -29.46 29.39 26.06
C GLY A 198 -28.29 28.77 25.32
N LYS A 199 -27.95 27.50 25.61
CA LYS A 199 -26.90 26.79 24.90
C LYS A 199 -27.39 26.36 23.52
N THR A 200 -26.53 26.52 22.55
CA THR A 200 -26.80 26.15 21.14
C THR A 200 -26.66 24.65 20.93
N HIS A 201 -27.65 24.07 20.26
CA HIS A 201 -27.65 22.68 19.79
C HIS A 201 -27.84 22.63 18.28
N PHE A 202 -27.16 21.72 17.62
CA PHE A 202 -27.22 21.53 16.18
C PHE A 202 -27.88 20.21 15.85
N VAL A 203 -28.99 20.27 15.08
CA VAL A 203 -29.79 19.11 14.69
C VAL A 203 -29.74 18.92 13.19
N GLN A 204 -29.27 17.77 12.74
CA GLN A 204 -29.28 17.40 11.33
C GLN A 204 -30.69 16.88 10.95
N GLU A 205 -31.26 17.46 9.90
CA GLU A 205 -32.59 17.12 9.39
C GLU A 205 -32.52 16.76 7.90
N ASN A 206 -33.51 16.00 7.41
CA ASN A 206 -33.63 15.61 6.00
C ASN A 206 -32.38 14.91 5.44
N TYR A 207 -31.67 14.19 6.28
CA TYR A 207 -30.47 13.44 5.91
C TYR A 207 -30.81 12.06 5.35
N GLU A 208 -29.89 11.53 4.55
CA GLU A 208 -29.83 10.10 4.23
C GLU A 208 -28.91 9.40 5.24
N SER A 209 -29.20 8.17 5.57
CA SER A 209 -28.32 7.39 6.42
C SER A 209 -28.16 5.96 5.96
N VAL A 210 -27.01 5.39 6.30
CA VAL A 210 -26.70 3.98 6.09
C VAL A 210 -26.24 3.36 7.41
N MET A 211 -26.44 2.04 7.52
CA MET A 211 -25.91 1.28 8.65
C MET A 211 -24.56 0.72 8.27
N ALA A 212 -23.53 1.10 9.02
CA ALA A 212 -22.19 0.53 8.90
C ALA A 212 -22.12 -0.73 9.77
N ILE A 213 -21.84 -1.86 9.12
CA ILE A 213 -21.73 -3.17 9.79
C ILE A 213 -20.26 -3.60 9.78
N PRO A 214 -19.62 -3.79 10.95
CA PRO A 214 -18.22 -4.18 10.98
C PRO A 214 -18.03 -5.68 10.73
N TYR A 215 -16.97 -5.98 9.98
CA TYR A 215 -16.42 -7.31 9.81
C TYR A 215 -15.02 -7.30 10.42
N ASP A 216 -14.78 -8.15 11.40
CA ASP A 216 -13.50 -8.26 12.08
C ASP A 216 -12.63 -9.31 11.42
N TYR A 217 -11.42 -8.92 11.08
CA TYR A 217 -10.41 -9.73 10.43
C TYR A 217 -9.21 -9.88 11.38
N PRO A 218 -8.73 -11.11 11.65
CA PRO A 218 -7.67 -11.30 12.62
C PRO A 218 -6.31 -10.91 12.07
N ILE A 219 -5.54 -10.22 12.88
CA ILE A 219 -4.15 -9.87 12.63
C ILE A 219 -3.28 -10.58 13.66
N VAL A 220 -2.67 -11.66 13.24
CA VAL A 220 -1.93 -12.58 14.11
C VAL A 220 -0.50 -12.10 14.31
N GLY A 221 -0.07 -11.92 15.56
CA GLY A 221 1.31 -11.63 15.92
C GLY A 221 2.20 -12.87 15.84
N TYR A 222 3.48 -12.69 15.62
CA TYR A 222 4.42 -13.79 15.50
C TYR A 222 4.78 -14.39 16.88
N GLY A 223 4.32 -15.61 17.12
CA GLY A 223 4.73 -16.44 18.25
C GLY A 223 4.41 -15.88 19.64
N ASN A 224 3.47 -14.96 19.78
CA ASN A 224 3.18 -14.27 21.03
C ASN A 224 1.72 -14.37 21.50
N HIS A 225 0.89 -15.16 20.81
CA HIS A 225 -0.54 -15.32 21.08
C HIS A 225 -1.39 -14.05 21.01
N ILE A 226 -0.84 -12.96 20.49
CA ILE A 226 -1.59 -11.71 20.28
C ILE A 226 -2.28 -11.76 18.92
N VAL A 227 -3.57 -11.45 18.94
CA VAL A 227 -4.36 -11.26 17.73
C VAL A 227 -5.08 -9.91 17.84
N ASN A 228 -4.63 -8.95 17.04
CA ASN A 228 -5.29 -7.67 16.86
C ASN A 228 -6.39 -7.76 15.79
N THR A 229 -7.15 -6.69 15.64
CA THR A 229 -8.32 -6.66 14.77
C THR A 229 -8.13 -5.64 13.64
N LEU A 230 -8.35 -6.09 12.39
CA LEU A 230 -8.69 -5.20 11.29
C LEU A 230 -10.21 -5.16 11.20
N ARG A 231 -10.80 -4.01 11.52
CA ARG A 231 -12.25 -3.80 11.42
C ARG A 231 -12.58 -3.05 10.14
N ILE A 232 -13.21 -3.77 9.23
CA ILE A 232 -13.63 -3.23 7.94
C ILE A 232 -15.16 -3.17 7.88
N TRP A 233 -15.67 -2.08 7.33
CA TRP A 233 -17.07 -1.74 7.39
C TRP A 233 -17.79 -2.03 6.07
N ASP A 234 -18.88 -2.81 6.16
CA ASP A 234 -19.87 -2.96 5.09
C ASP A 234 -21.00 -1.96 5.30
N ALA A 235 -21.75 -1.64 4.24
CA ALA A 235 -22.88 -0.73 4.28
C ALA A 235 -24.17 -1.46 3.97
N GLU A 236 -25.16 -1.27 4.84
CA GLU A 236 -26.52 -1.80 4.66
C GLU A 236 -27.55 -0.66 4.72
N ALA A 237 -28.63 -0.79 3.97
CA ALA A 237 -29.74 0.14 4.05
C ALA A 237 -30.45 0.05 5.41
N ILE A 238 -30.89 1.19 5.94
CA ILE A 238 -31.71 1.23 7.17
C ILE A 238 -33.15 0.78 6.86
N VAL A 239 -33.64 1.18 5.70
CA VAL A 239 -34.97 0.78 5.21
C VAL A 239 -34.78 -0.49 4.38
N ASP A 240 -35.44 -1.54 4.83
CA ASP A 240 -35.46 -2.82 4.14
C ASP A 240 -36.11 -2.73 2.75
N PHE A 241 -36.02 -3.83 2.04
CA PHE A 241 -36.66 -4.07 0.76
C PHE A 241 -38.09 -3.51 0.70
N GLN A 242 -38.38 -2.64 -0.29
CA GLN A 242 -39.70 -2.00 -0.42
C GLN A 242 -40.69 -2.94 -1.10
N LEU A 243 -41.32 -3.79 -0.32
CA LEU A 243 -42.26 -4.79 -0.82
C LEU A 243 -43.41 -4.19 -1.64
N ASP A 244 -43.96 -3.05 -1.20
CA ASP A 244 -45.04 -2.36 -1.92
C ASP A 244 -44.64 -1.92 -3.34
N SER A 245 -43.41 -1.49 -3.51
CA SER A 245 -42.86 -1.12 -4.84
C SER A 245 -42.66 -2.36 -5.69
N PHE A 246 -42.16 -3.44 -5.11
CA PHE A 246 -42.01 -4.72 -5.78
C PHE A 246 -43.35 -5.27 -6.27
N ASP A 247 -44.35 -5.28 -5.42
CA ASP A 247 -45.69 -5.78 -5.73
C ASP A 247 -46.37 -4.97 -6.86
N ARG A 248 -46.00 -3.71 -7.02
CA ARG A 248 -46.49 -2.86 -8.14
C ARG A 248 -45.68 -3.03 -9.44
N GLY A 249 -44.65 -3.90 -9.44
CA GLY A 249 -43.79 -4.12 -10.59
C GLY A 249 -42.61 -3.13 -10.72
N ASP A 250 -42.43 -2.24 -9.74
CA ASP A 250 -41.27 -1.32 -9.70
C ASP A 250 -40.11 -1.95 -8.96
N TYR A 251 -39.49 -2.93 -9.63
CA TYR A 251 -38.41 -3.74 -9.05
C TYR A 251 -37.12 -2.92 -8.76
N HIS A 252 -36.85 -1.87 -9.54
CA HIS A 252 -35.71 -1.00 -9.31
C HIS A 252 -35.88 -0.17 -8.05
N LYS A 253 -37.05 0.42 -7.85
CA LYS A 253 -37.37 1.19 -6.66
C LYS A 253 -37.37 0.33 -5.39
N ALA A 254 -37.80 -0.92 -5.51
CA ALA A 254 -37.84 -1.87 -4.40
C ALA A 254 -36.45 -2.09 -3.74
N VAL A 255 -35.35 -1.96 -4.51
CA VAL A 255 -33.96 -2.16 -4.07
C VAL A 255 -33.09 -0.90 -4.12
N GLU A 256 -33.70 0.27 -4.35
CA GLU A 256 -32.95 1.54 -4.54
C GLU A 256 -32.08 1.89 -3.34
N GLN A 257 -32.63 1.81 -2.13
CA GLN A 257 -31.89 2.12 -0.91
C GLN A 257 -30.74 1.14 -0.64
N GLU A 258 -30.98 -0.14 -0.92
CA GLU A 258 -29.91 -1.15 -0.83
C GLU A 258 -28.77 -0.87 -1.82
N ASN A 259 -29.10 -0.48 -3.04
CA ASN A 259 -28.11 -0.17 -4.06
C ASN A 259 -27.29 1.09 -3.71
N LEU A 260 -27.93 2.12 -3.16
CA LEU A 260 -27.25 3.33 -2.70
C LEU A 260 -26.26 3.03 -1.56
N ALA A 261 -26.65 2.18 -0.62
CA ALA A 261 -25.75 1.72 0.43
C ALA A 261 -24.57 0.90 -0.14
N LYS A 262 -24.87 -0.06 -1.02
CA LYS A 262 -23.85 -0.92 -1.65
C LYS A 262 -22.81 -0.13 -2.43
N ASN A 263 -23.19 0.94 -3.14
CA ASN A 263 -22.28 1.77 -3.91
C ASN A 263 -21.08 2.27 -3.09
N ILE A 264 -21.29 2.56 -1.81
CA ILE A 264 -20.23 3.07 -0.92
C ILE A 264 -19.09 2.06 -0.77
N VAL A 265 -19.41 0.76 -0.80
CA VAL A 265 -18.46 -0.32 -0.45
C VAL A 265 -18.12 -1.23 -1.63
N GLU A 266 -18.39 -0.84 -2.85
CA GLU A 266 -18.12 -1.70 -4.01
C GLU A 266 -16.68 -1.59 -4.52
N VAL A 267 -16.23 -0.38 -4.81
CA VAL A 267 -14.97 -0.14 -5.55
C VAL A 267 -14.04 0.77 -4.76
N LEU A 268 -12.77 0.36 -4.67
CA LEU A 268 -11.69 1.20 -4.15
C LEU A 268 -11.27 2.20 -5.23
N TYR A 269 -11.18 3.48 -4.87
CA TYR A 269 -10.84 4.58 -5.77
C TYR A 269 -11.72 4.63 -7.03
N PRO A 270 -13.03 4.82 -6.88
CA PRO A 270 -13.91 4.98 -8.04
C PRO A 270 -13.45 6.15 -8.91
N ASN A 271 -13.72 6.05 -10.23
CA ASN A 271 -13.37 7.09 -11.18
C ASN A 271 -13.98 8.43 -10.76
N ASP A 272 -13.15 9.45 -10.55
CA ASP A 272 -13.51 10.77 -10.07
C ASP A 272 -13.38 11.88 -11.16
N ASN A 273 -13.35 11.48 -12.42
CA ASN A 273 -13.39 12.43 -13.54
C ASN A 273 -14.73 13.15 -13.66
N HIS A 274 -15.74 12.75 -12.90
CA HIS A 274 -17.07 13.34 -12.85
C HIS A 274 -17.51 13.58 -11.40
N TYR A 275 -18.51 14.44 -11.24
CA TYR A 275 -19.04 14.87 -9.94
C TYR A 275 -19.49 13.70 -9.05
N ALA A 276 -20.25 12.77 -9.62
CA ALA A 276 -20.78 11.62 -8.89
C ALA A 276 -19.66 10.74 -8.30
N GLY A 277 -18.55 10.57 -9.00
CA GLY A 277 -17.39 9.83 -8.53
C GLY A 277 -16.66 10.55 -7.40
N LYS A 278 -16.53 11.87 -7.48
CA LYS A 278 -15.95 12.70 -6.40
C LYS A 278 -16.82 12.61 -5.14
N GLU A 279 -18.12 12.74 -5.27
CA GLU A 279 -19.07 12.61 -4.16
C GLU A 279 -18.98 11.23 -3.52
N LEU A 280 -18.93 10.16 -4.33
CA LEU A 280 -18.81 8.79 -3.81
C LEU A 280 -17.51 8.59 -3.02
N ARG A 281 -16.39 9.13 -3.48
CA ARG A 281 -15.12 9.04 -2.76
C ARG A 281 -15.17 9.77 -1.41
N LEU A 282 -15.80 10.91 -1.33
CA LEU A 282 -15.99 11.62 -0.06
C LEU A 282 -16.93 10.87 0.88
N LYS A 283 -18.00 10.27 0.34
CA LYS A 283 -18.90 9.36 1.09
C LYS A 283 -18.13 8.21 1.72
N GLN A 284 -17.27 7.55 0.94
CA GLN A 284 -16.45 6.44 1.43
C GLN A 284 -15.57 6.86 2.61
N GLN A 285 -14.90 8.00 2.49
CA GLN A 285 -14.03 8.51 3.56
C GLN A 285 -14.80 8.77 4.84
N TYR A 286 -15.88 9.52 4.78
CA TYR A 286 -16.71 9.81 5.94
C TYR A 286 -17.36 8.56 6.53
N PHE A 287 -17.81 7.64 5.68
CA PHE A 287 -18.46 6.40 6.08
C PHE A 287 -17.60 5.58 7.06
N PHE A 288 -16.40 5.19 6.66
CA PHE A 288 -15.58 4.35 7.54
C PHE A 288 -14.98 5.11 8.72
N VAL A 289 -14.66 6.39 8.54
CA VAL A 289 -14.11 7.23 9.60
C VAL A 289 -15.14 7.47 10.70
N SER A 290 -16.36 7.85 10.34
CA SER A 290 -17.42 8.07 11.32
C SER A 290 -17.76 6.80 12.10
N ALA A 291 -17.93 5.68 11.40
CA ALA A 291 -18.19 4.39 12.02
C ALA A 291 -17.10 3.98 13.01
N SER A 292 -15.85 4.16 12.61
CA SER A 292 -14.67 3.80 13.42
C SER A 292 -14.53 4.66 14.66
N ILE A 293 -14.72 5.97 14.56
CA ILE A 293 -14.66 6.89 15.72
C ILE A 293 -15.81 6.62 16.68
N GLN A 294 -17.02 6.43 16.16
CA GLN A 294 -18.18 6.08 17.00
C GLN A 294 -17.93 4.79 17.79
N ALA A 295 -17.40 3.77 17.13
CA ALA A 295 -17.06 2.51 17.78
C ALA A 295 -15.97 2.65 18.85
N ALA A 296 -14.92 3.43 18.56
CA ALA A 296 -13.85 3.70 19.51
C ALA A 296 -14.35 4.42 20.76
N ILE A 297 -15.18 5.43 20.62
CA ILE A 297 -15.76 6.17 21.74
C ILE A 297 -16.72 5.28 22.54
N THR A 298 -17.56 4.49 21.88
CA THR A 298 -18.44 3.53 22.55
C THR A 298 -17.65 2.55 23.41
N LYS A 299 -16.56 2.00 22.88
CA LYS A 299 -15.68 1.09 23.62
C LYS A 299 -15.02 1.80 24.81
N PHE A 300 -14.49 3.02 24.60
CA PHE A 300 -13.88 3.81 25.66
C PHE A 300 -14.88 4.09 26.81
N LYS A 301 -16.09 4.49 26.49
CA LYS A 301 -17.13 4.83 27.49
C LYS A 301 -17.62 3.64 28.31
N LYS A 302 -17.47 2.41 27.84
CA LYS A 302 -17.79 1.20 28.63
C LYS A 302 -16.93 1.10 29.89
N LYS A 303 -15.73 1.61 29.87
CA LYS A 303 -14.76 1.49 30.96
C LYS A 303 -14.48 2.83 31.65
N HIS A 304 -14.56 3.93 30.91
CA HIS A 304 -14.20 5.27 31.38
C HIS A 304 -15.39 6.21 31.29
N GLY A 305 -15.72 6.86 32.40
CA GLY A 305 -16.84 7.79 32.47
C GLY A 305 -16.51 9.22 32.07
N ASP A 306 -15.23 9.59 32.09
CA ASP A 306 -14.74 10.93 31.78
C ASP A 306 -14.14 11.00 30.39
N ILE A 307 -14.86 11.62 29.45
CA ILE A 307 -14.43 11.74 28.05
C ILE A 307 -13.15 12.57 27.89
N SER A 308 -12.80 13.41 28.85
CA SER A 308 -11.55 14.17 28.82
C SER A 308 -10.30 13.30 28.89
N LYS A 309 -10.46 12.05 29.31
CA LYS A 309 -9.40 11.03 29.37
C LYS A 309 -9.19 10.29 28.03
N LEU A 310 -9.96 10.60 27.01
CA LEU A 310 -9.85 9.93 25.71
C LEU A 310 -8.41 9.92 25.15
N PRO A 311 -7.65 11.05 25.17
CA PRO A 311 -6.29 11.05 24.65
C PRO A 311 -5.31 10.10 25.38
N GLU A 312 -5.60 9.76 26.63
CA GLU A 312 -4.76 8.81 27.39
C GLU A 312 -4.93 7.37 26.90
N LYS A 313 -6.06 7.05 26.27
CA LYS A 313 -6.42 5.68 25.88
C LYS A 313 -6.60 5.46 24.41
N VAL A 314 -6.71 6.51 23.60
CA VAL A 314 -7.03 6.43 22.17
C VAL A 314 -6.17 7.40 21.38
N THR A 315 -5.61 6.91 20.27
CA THR A 315 -5.04 7.75 19.22
C THR A 315 -5.51 7.29 17.85
N PHE A 316 -5.87 8.24 16.99
CA PHE A 316 -6.28 8.01 15.61
C PHE A 316 -5.14 8.40 14.69
N GLN A 317 -4.52 7.42 14.02
CA GLN A 317 -3.49 7.69 13.03
C GLN A 317 -4.13 7.78 11.65
N MET A 318 -4.02 8.94 11.02
CA MET A 318 -4.53 9.20 9.68
C MET A 318 -3.46 8.85 8.64
N ASN A 319 -3.70 7.77 7.90
CA ASN A 319 -2.80 7.31 6.84
C ASN A 319 -3.11 8.07 5.55
N ASP A 320 -2.30 9.07 5.26
CA ASP A 320 -2.54 10.14 4.28
C ASP A 320 -3.73 11.02 4.66
N THR A 321 -4.26 11.80 3.71
CA THR A 321 -5.38 12.72 3.95
C THR A 321 -6.75 12.07 3.84
N HIS A 322 -6.82 10.84 3.36
CA HIS A 322 -8.09 10.14 3.16
C HIS A 322 -8.96 10.10 4.42
N PRO A 323 -8.42 9.87 5.63
CA PRO A 323 -9.23 9.87 6.84
C PRO A 323 -9.30 11.22 7.57
N THR A 324 -8.91 12.32 6.95
CA THR A 324 -8.80 13.64 7.64
C THR A 324 -10.13 14.17 8.18
N VAL A 325 -11.25 13.76 7.62
CA VAL A 325 -12.58 14.07 8.19
C VAL A 325 -12.73 13.58 9.64
N ALA A 326 -11.85 12.69 10.11
CA ALA A 326 -11.78 12.24 11.50
C ALA A 326 -11.68 13.39 12.50
N VAL A 327 -10.94 14.43 12.17
CA VAL A 327 -10.79 15.63 13.01
C VAL A 327 -12.14 16.28 13.28
N ALA A 328 -12.88 16.58 12.23
CA ALA A 328 -14.18 17.24 12.35
C ALA A 328 -15.26 16.29 12.87
N GLU A 329 -15.20 15.01 12.56
CA GLU A 329 -16.13 13.99 13.10
C GLU A 329 -15.94 13.82 14.62
N LEU A 330 -14.70 13.77 15.10
CA LEU A 330 -14.44 13.70 16.53
C LEU A 330 -14.95 14.97 17.23
N MET A 331 -14.71 16.14 16.63
CA MET A 331 -15.27 17.41 17.13
C MET A 331 -16.80 17.36 17.18
N ARG A 332 -17.46 16.87 16.13
CA ARG A 332 -18.92 16.74 16.09
C ARG A 332 -19.43 15.91 17.25
N ILE A 333 -18.86 14.75 17.49
CA ILE A 333 -19.27 13.86 18.58
C ILE A 333 -19.07 14.54 19.93
N LEU A 334 -17.92 15.17 20.15
CA LEU A 334 -17.61 15.87 21.40
C LEU A 334 -18.51 17.07 21.65
N LEU A 335 -18.80 17.85 20.61
CA LEU A 335 -19.67 19.03 20.71
C LEU A 335 -21.16 18.66 20.82
N ASP A 336 -21.63 17.82 19.90
CA ASP A 336 -23.07 17.63 19.68
C ASP A 336 -23.63 16.44 20.48
N GLU A 337 -22.85 15.39 20.73
CA GLU A 337 -23.27 14.20 21.48
C GLU A 337 -22.80 14.24 22.94
N GLU A 338 -21.56 14.66 23.21
CA GLU A 338 -20.99 14.76 24.56
C GLU A 338 -21.21 16.12 25.20
N ASN A 339 -21.77 17.08 24.50
CA ASN A 339 -22.14 18.42 24.95
C ASN A 339 -20.98 19.25 25.51
N LEU A 340 -19.75 19.03 25.02
CA LEU A 340 -18.59 19.83 25.42
C LEU A 340 -18.59 21.22 24.77
N GLY A 341 -17.88 22.17 25.39
CA GLY A 341 -17.54 23.44 24.75
C GLY A 341 -16.46 23.26 23.69
N TRP A 342 -16.31 24.23 22.80
CA TRP A 342 -15.32 24.18 21.71
C TRP A 342 -13.90 23.97 22.22
N ASN A 343 -13.45 24.76 23.18
CA ASN A 343 -12.06 24.68 23.62
C ASN A 343 -11.71 23.32 24.24
N GLU A 344 -12.63 22.77 25.01
CA GLU A 344 -12.46 21.43 25.60
C GLU A 344 -12.47 20.33 24.53
N ALA A 345 -13.42 20.37 23.59
CA ALA A 345 -13.47 19.44 22.47
C ALA A 345 -12.22 19.54 21.58
N TRP A 346 -11.74 20.73 21.30
CA TRP A 346 -10.54 20.97 20.51
C TRP A 346 -9.27 20.45 21.20
N ASP A 347 -9.15 20.67 22.51
CA ASP A 347 -8.03 20.15 23.30
C ASP A 347 -7.96 18.62 23.24
N ILE A 348 -9.10 17.95 23.36
CA ILE A 348 -9.18 16.47 23.24
C ILE A 348 -8.82 16.04 21.81
N THR A 349 -9.44 16.64 20.80
CA THR A 349 -9.25 16.26 19.38
C THR A 349 -7.79 16.41 18.95
N THR A 350 -7.16 17.52 19.30
CA THR A 350 -5.76 17.81 18.93
C THR A 350 -4.74 16.97 19.70
N LYS A 351 -5.16 16.20 20.68
CA LYS A 351 -4.32 15.21 21.38
C LYS A 351 -4.60 13.78 20.91
N CYS A 352 -5.67 13.57 20.11
CA CYS A 352 -6.05 12.25 19.63
C CYS A 352 -5.67 11.95 18.18
N CYS A 353 -5.47 12.97 17.34
CA CYS A 353 -5.26 12.79 15.90
C CYS A 353 -3.81 13.06 15.50
N ALA A 354 -3.23 12.15 14.74
CA ALA A 354 -1.90 12.29 14.14
C ALA A 354 -1.97 11.95 12.64
N TYR A 355 -1.11 12.56 11.85
CA TYR A 355 -1.14 12.53 10.40
C TYR A 355 0.20 12.09 9.81
N THR A 356 0.14 11.11 8.90
CA THR A 356 1.27 10.72 8.06
C THR A 356 1.02 11.18 6.63
N ASN A 357 1.93 11.97 6.07
CA ASN A 357 1.91 12.38 4.68
C ASN A 357 2.63 11.34 3.79
N HIS A 358 2.01 10.93 2.70
CA HIS A 358 2.59 10.02 1.69
C HIS A 358 2.80 10.68 0.33
N THR A 359 2.56 11.99 0.23
CA THR A 359 2.50 12.70 -1.05
C THR A 359 3.48 13.86 -1.06
N ILE A 360 4.30 13.95 -2.11
CA ILE A 360 5.20 15.09 -2.32
C ILE A 360 4.58 16.10 -3.29
N MET A 361 3.92 15.62 -4.34
CA MET A 361 3.41 16.47 -5.41
C MET A 361 2.25 17.33 -4.93
N ALA A 362 2.39 18.66 -5.02
CA ALA A 362 1.37 19.62 -4.58
C ALA A 362 0.01 19.40 -5.24
N GLU A 363 0.00 19.04 -6.51
CA GLU A 363 -1.21 18.75 -7.28
C GLU A 363 -1.94 17.48 -6.83
N ALA A 364 -1.25 16.58 -6.14
CA ALA A 364 -1.82 15.35 -5.58
C ALA A 364 -2.31 15.51 -4.13
N LEU A 365 -2.10 16.67 -3.50
CA LEU A 365 -2.70 16.99 -2.20
C LEU A 365 -4.21 17.11 -2.34
N GLU A 366 -4.94 16.38 -1.51
CA GLU A 366 -6.39 16.24 -1.63
C GLU A 366 -7.14 17.54 -1.32
N LYS A 367 -8.05 17.90 -2.21
CA LYS A 367 -8.91 19.08 -2.13
C LYS A 367 -10.33 18.70 -2.53
N TRP A 368 -11.30 19.25 -1.81
CA TRP A 368 -12.72 19.04 -2.13
C TRP A 368 -13.38 20.36 -2.46
N PRO A 369 -14.20 20.42 -3.54
CA PRO A 369 -15.04 21.60 -3.78
C PRO A 369 -15.93 21.86 -2.56
N ILE A 370 -15.97 23.11 -2.08
CA ILE A 370 -16.80 23.49 -0.93
C ILE A 370 -18.27 23.18 -1.19
N ASP A 371 -18.74 23.40 -2.40
CA ASP A 371 -20.12 23.15 -2.80
C ASP A 371 -20.49 21.66 -2.60
N LEU A 372 -19.66 20.74 -3.06
CA LEU A 372 -19.84 19.30 -2.86
C LEU A 372 -19.75 18.92 -1.38
N PHE A 373 -18.72 19.39 -0.71
CA PHE A 373 -18.43 19.05 0.68
C PHE A 373 -19.51 19.53 1.65
N SER A 374 -19.92 20.80 1.52
CA SER A 374 -20.92 21.41 2.40
C SER A 374 -22.31 20.78 2.23
N ARG A 375 -22.62 20.34 1.03
CA ARG A 375 -23.89 19.68 0.74
C ARG A 375 -23.94 18.24 1.24
N LEU A 376 -22.86 17.50 1.08
CA LEU A 376 -22.78 16.12 1.54
C LEU A 376 -22.62 16.00 3.05
N LEU A 377 -21.81 16.88 3.65
CA LEU A 377 -21.41 16.84 5.06
C LEU A 377 -21.64 18.22 5.73
N PRO A 378 -22.90 18.66 5.86
CA PRO A 378 -23.18 20.05 6.29
C PRO A 378 -22.67 20.38 7.69
N ARG A 379 -22.81 19.49 8.66
CA ARG A 379 -22.33 19.76 10.03
C ARG A 379 -20.80 19.72 10.10
N ILE A 380 -20.18 18.77 9.43
CA ILE A 380 -18.72 18.65 9.33
C ILE A 380 -18.13 19.92 8.70
N TYR A 381 -18.75 20.44 7.65
CA TYR A 381 -18.33 21.68 7.01
C TYR A 381 -18.41 22.87 7.97
N GLN A 382 -19.48 23.02 8.76
CA GLN A 382 -19.59 24.08 9.76
C GLN A 382 -18.44 24.03 10.79
N ILE A 383 -18.08 22.84 11.21
CA ILE A 383 -16.98 22.64 12.16
C ILE A 383 -15.65 23.02 11.50
N ILE A 384 -15.42 22.62 10.25
CA ILE A 384 -14.20 22.99 9.51
C ILE A 384 -14.13 24.51 9.32
N GLN A 385 -15.26 25.19 9.05
CA GLN A 385 -15.29 26.65 8.97
C GLN A 385 -14.81 27.31 10.27
N GLU A 386 -15.25 26.81 11.41
CA GLU A 386 -14.82 27.37 12.71
C GLU A 386 -13.36 27.05 13.03
N ILE A 387 -12.88 25.85 12.66
CA ILE A 387 -11.44 25.52 12.78
C ILE A 387 -10.60 26.47 11.93
N ASP A 388 -11.00 26.70 10.69
CA ASP A 388 -10.30 27.60 9.77
C ASP A 388 -10.30 29.05 10.27
N ARG A 389 -11.44 29.54 10.73
CA ARG A 389 -11.57 30.91 11.31
C ARG A 389 -10.60 31.12 12.45
N ARG A 390 -10.52 30.19 13.38
CA ARG A 390 -9.61 30.26 14.53
C ARG A 390 -8.15 30.16 14.12
N PHE A 391 -7.85 29.23 13.18
CA PHE A 391 -6.49 29.07 12.68
C PHE A 391 -6.00 30.33 11.93
N ILE A 392 -6.82 30.89 11.05
CA ILE A 392 -6.50 32.13 10.33
C ILE A 392 -6.20 33.28 11.34
N ALA A 393 -6.97 33.39 12.42
CA ALA A 393 -6.71 34.36 13.47
C ALA A 393 -5.32 34.15 14.12
N GLN A 394 -4.91 32.92 14.35
CA GLN A 394 -3.57 32.58 14.85
C GLN A 394 -2.47 32.99 13.88
N VAL A 395 -2.66 32.72 12.57
CA VAL A 395 -1.69 33.09 11.53
C VAL A 395 -1.54 34.59 11.45
N ARG A 396 -2.65 35.36 11.49
CA ARG A 396 -2.61 36.84 11.51
C ARG A 396 -1.93 37.39 12.74
N ALA A 397 -2.14 36.78 13.90
CA ALA A 397 -1.49 37.18 15.14
C ALA A 397 0.02 36.98 15.10
N GLN A 398 0.47 35.87 14.50
CA GLN A 398 1.90 35.53 14.39
C GLN A 398 2.62 36.29 13.27
N TYR A 399 1.91 36.58 12.17
CA TYR A 399 2.43 37.28 11.01
C TYR A 399 1.57 38.50 10.64
N PRO A 400 1.58 39.56 11.45
CA PRO A 400 0.72 40.73 11.24
C PRO A 400 0.93 41.36 9.86
N GLY A 401 -0.17 41.62 9.14
CA GLY A 401 -0.16 42.23 7.82
C GLY A 401 0.23 41.34 6.65
N ASN A 402 0.55 40.10 6.90
CA ASN A 402 0.93 39.12 5.83
C ASN A 402 -0.28 38.29 5.36
N GLU A 403 -1.19 38.92 4.61
CA GLU A 403 -2.39 38.27 4.08
C GLU A 403 -2.07 37.21 3.01
N GLU A 404 -0.93 37.30 2.34
CA GLU A 404 -0.49 36.26 1.39
C GLU A 404 -0.24 34.94 2.13
N LYS A 405 0.41 34.99 3.28
CA LYS A 405 0.67 33.79 4.10
C LYS A 405 -0.63 33.22 4.64
N VAL A 406 -1.58 34.06 5.05
CA VAL A 406 -2.93 33.61 5.45
C VAL A 406 -3.61 32.81 4.33
N LYS A 407 -3.58 33.31 3.09
CA LYS A 407 -4.16 32.63 1.93
C LYS A 407 -3.47 31.28 1.64
N LYS A 408 -2.14 31.21 1.77
CA LYS A 408 -1.38 29.98 1.55
C LYS A 408 -1.65 28.90 2.58
N MET A 409 -1.96 29.28 3.81
CA MET A 409 -2.12 28.36 4.94
C MET A 409 -3.57 28.01 5.25
N ALA A 410 -4.53 28.78 4.76
CA ALA A 410 -5.95 28.58 5.04
C ALA A 410 -6.42 27.17 4.64
N ILE A 411 -7.32 26.60 5.43
CA ILE A 411 -7.97 25.32 5.15
C ILE A 411 -9.02 25.52 4.04
N LEU A 412 -9.80 26.59 4.14
CA LEU A 412 -10.81 26.97 3.14
C LEU A 412 -10.28 28.13 2.29
N MET A 413 -9.98 27.83 1.04
CA MET A 413 -9.47 28.81 0.10
C MET A 413 -9.78 28.40 -1.34
N ASP A 414 -10.04 29.40 -2.21
CA ASP A 414 -10.32 29.20 -3.64
C ASP A 414 -11.49 28.23 -3.92
N GLY A 415 -12.51 28.28 -3.08
CA GLY A 415 -13.69 27.41 -3.21
C GLY A 415 -13.41 25.94 -2.87
N GLN A 416 -12.33 25.65 -2.15
CA GLN A 416 -11.92 24.28 -1.83
C GLN A 416 -11.62 24.07 -0.36
N VAL A 417 -11.84 22.86 0.12
CA VAL A 417 -11.41 22.36 1.42
C VAL A 417 -10.07 21.65 1.22
N LYS A 418 -9.00 22.18 1.82
CA LYS A 418 -7.65 21.64 1.72
C LYS A 418 -7.40 20.66 2.87
N MET A 419 -7.49 19.38 2.58
CA MET A 419 -7.49 18.34 3.61
C MET A 419 -6.14 18.22 4.33
N ALA A 420 -5.02 18.34 3.63
CA ALA A 420 -3.70 18.32 4.27
C ALA A 420 -3.54 19.47 5.30
N HIS A 421 -4.04 20.66 4.99
CA HIS A 421 -4.00 21.80 5.91
C HIS A 421 -4.81 21.51 7.18
N LEU A 422 -6.01 20.93 7.03
CA LEU A 422 -6.83 20.53 8.17
C LEU A 422 -6.11 19.48 9.05
N ALA A 423 -5.51 18.48 8.42
CA ALA A 423 -4.78 17.42 9.13
C ALA A 423 -3.59 17.98 9.93
N ILE A 424 -2.85 18.93 9.36
CA ILE A 424 -1.69 19.55 10.02
C ILE A 424 -2.13 20.44 11.19
N VAL A 425 -3.16 21.25 10.97
CA VAL A 425 -3.67 22.18 12.01
C VAL A 425 -4.15 21.42 13.23
N ALA A 426 -4.86 20.33 13.03
CA ALA A 426 -5.47 19.55 14.12
C ALA A 426 -4.60 18.43 14.67
N GLY A 427 -3.67 17.91 13.88
CA GLY A 427 -2.81 16.79 14.28
C GLY A 427 -1.76 17.20 15.32
N TYR A 428 -1.48 16.34 16.28
CA TYR A 428 -0.38 16.55 17.23
C TYR A 428 0.98 16.12 16.66
N SER A 429 0.98 15.34 15.58
CA SER A 429 2.18 14.92 14.86
C SER A 429 1.91 14.88 13.37
N VAL A 430 2.88 15.33 12.59
CA VAL A 430 2.92 15.27 11.13
C VAL A 430 4.23 14.61 10.75
N ASN A 431 4.18 13.43 10.18
CA ASN A 431 5.41 12.78 9.76
C ASN A 431 5.47 12.52 8.26
N GLY A 432 6.69 12.61 7.72
CA GLY A 432 7.05 12.05 6.43
C GLY A 432 7.45 10.59 6.59
N VAL A 433 7.73 9.92 5.47
CA VAL A 433 7.92 8.47 5.40
C VAL A 433 9.30 8.03 4.91
N ALA A 434 10.18 8.98 4.65
CA ALA A 434 11.60 8.82 4.40
C ALA A 434 12.33 10.12 4.75
N LYS A 435 13.62 10.05 5.02
CA LYS A 435 14.43 11.21 5.41
C LYS A 435 14.36 12.34 4.39
N LEU A 436 14.59 12.04 3.11
CA LEU A 436 14.52 13.03 2.03
C LEU A 436 13.10 13.60 1.90
N HIS A 437 12.08 12.76 1.94
CA HIS A 437 10.67 13.18 1.87
C HIS A 437 10.35 14.20 2.96
N THR A 438 10.73 13.92 4.19
CA THR A 438 10.48 14.80 5.33
C THR A 438 11.17 16.16 5.16
N GLU A 439 12.42 16.18 4.67
CA GLU A 439 13.14 17.43 4.39
C GLU A 439 12.45 18.23 3.27
N ILE A 440 11.95 17.59 2.23
CA ILE A 440 11.19 18.24 1.16
C ILE A 440 9.89 18.85 1.70
N LEU A 441 9.17 18.12 2.56
CA LEU A 441 7.96 18.65 3.21
C LEU A 441 8.27 19.91 4.03
N LYS A 442 9.32 19.88 4.84
CA LYS A 442 9.72 21.00 5.71
C LYS A 442 10.17 22.24 4.93
N ASN A 443 10.88 22.04 3.83
CA ASN A 443 11.58 23.11 3.11
C ASN A 443 10.85 23.58 1.85
N GLN A 444 9.89 22.82 1.34
CA GLN A 444 9.16 23.10 0.10
C GLN A 444 7.65 23.12 0.34
N GLU A 445 7.00 21.97 0.29
CA GLU A 445 5.55 21.85 0.20
C GLU A 445 4.81 22.37 1.44
N LEU A 446 5.32 22.10 2.64
CA LEU A 446 4.68 22.46 3.91
C LEU A 446 5.53 23.45 4.72
N LYS A 447 6.37 24.22 4.04
CA LYS A 447 7.32 25.14 4.64
C LYS A 447 6.67 26.13 5.62
N ASP A 448 5.55 26.72 5.25
CA ASP A 448 4.86 27.70 6.09
C ASP A 448 4.35 27.07 7.39
N PHE A 449 3.83 25.85 7.30
CA PHE A 449 3.38 25.09 8.49
C PHE A 449 4.56 24.67 9.37
N TYR A 450 5.65 24.23 8.76
CA TYR A 450 6.86 23.89 9.52
C TYR A 450 7.45 25.11 10.26
N GLN A 451 7.48 26.25 9.62
CA GLN A 451 7.95 27.49 10.26
C GLN A 451 7.09 27.89 11.45
N MET A 452 5.78 27.69 11.37
CA MET A 452 4.84 28.05 12.42
C MET A 452 4.77 27.02 13.55
N MET A 453 4.86 25.72 13.21
CA MET A 453 4.64 24.58 14.11
C MET A 453 5.72 23.52 13.95
N PRO A 454 7.03 23.88 14.11
CA PRO A 454 8.12 22.94 13.84
C PRO A 454 8.09 21.69 14.72
N GLU A 455 7.54 21.78 15.91
CA GLU A 455 7.45 20.70 16.89
C GLU A 455 6.57 19.52 16.44
N LYS A 456 5.67 19.75 15.49
CA LYS A 456 4.80 18.69 14.96
C LYS A 456 5.51 17.77 13.96
N PHE A 457 6.53 18.28 13.28
CA PHE A 457 7.14 17.61 12.12
C PHE A 457 8.24 16.65 12.53
N ASN A 458 8.15 15.41 12.04
CA ASN A 458 9.17 14.39 12.26
C ASN A 458 9.20 13.41 11.08
N ASN A 459 10.24 12.56 11.05
CA ASN A 459 10.38 11.50 10.07
C ASN A 459 10.20 10.13 10.70
N LYS A 460 9.45 9.26 10.02
CA LYS A 460 9.38 7.83 10.29
C LYS A 460 9.61 7.09 8.99
N THR A 461 10.84 6.67 8.76
CA THR A 461 11.19 5.90 7.56
C THR A 461 10.37 4.62 7.51
N ASN A 462 9.70 4.39 6.37
CA ASN A 462 8.91 3.19 6.16
C ASN A 462 9.71 1.91 6.33
N GLY A 463 9.01 0.82 6.53
CA GLY A 463 9.55 -0.52 6.58
C GLY A 463 8.54 -1.55 6.09
N ILE A 464 8.99 -2.78 5.99
CA ILE A 464 8.20 -3.93 5.55
C ILE A 464 8.32 -5.06 6.56
N THR A 465 7.35 -5.98 6.55
CA THR A 465 7.44 -7.17 7.41
C THR A 465 8.28 -8.27 6.78
N GLN A 466 9.33 -8.70 7.46
CA GLN A 466 10.16 -9.82 7.05
C GLN A 466 9.42 -11.16 7.12
N ARG A 467 8.37 -11.28 7.91
CA ARG A 467 7.56 -12.49 8.00
C ARG A 467 6.87 -12.80 6.67
N ARG A 468 6.26 -11.81 6.02
CA ARG A 468 5.69 -12.01 4.68
C ARG A 468 6.74 -11.99 3.57
N PHE A 469 7.63 -10.99 3.55
CA PHE A 469 8.49 -10.74 2.39
C PHE A 469 9.81 -11.50 2.38
N LEU A 470 10.14 -12.20 3.46
CA LEU A 470 11.25 -13.14 3.49
C LEU A 470 10.80 -14.56 3.85
N MET A 471 10.18 -14.77 4.99
CA MET A 471 9.77 -16.13 5.40
C MET A 471 8.74 -16.75 4.46
N HIS A 472 7.64 -16.04 4.19
CA HIS A 472 6.57 -16.56 3.32
C HIS A 472 6.95 -16.52 1.83
N ALA A 473 7.53 -15.40 1.39
CA ALA A 473 7.89 -15.20 -0.02
C ALA A 473 9.09 -16.03 -0.47
N ASN A 474 10.06 -16.27 0.41
CA ASN A 474 11.34 -16.89 0.07
C ASN A 474 11.81 -17.85 1.17
N PRO A 475 11.10 -18.97 1.36
CA PRO A 475 11.43 -19.91 2.44
C PRO A 475 12.83 -20.50 2.32
N LEU A 476 13.34 -20.72 1.10
CA LEU A 476 14.71 -21.21 0.89
C LEU A 476 15.75 -20.23 1.46
N LEU A 477 15.56 -18.93 1.23
CA LEU A 477 16.45 -17.91 1.78
C LEU A 477 16.29 -17.78 3.30
N ALA A 478 15.07 -17.84 3.80
CA ALA A 478 14.78 -17.77 5.24
C ALA A 478 15.49 -18.90 6.03
N ASP A 479 15.42 -20.12 5.50
CA ASP A 479 16.10 -21.27 6.09
C ASP A 479 17.63 -21.10 6.06
N TRP A 480 18.18 -20.65 4.93
CA TRP A 480 19.60 -20.36 4.78
C TRP A 480 20.09 -19.28 5.75
N VAL A 481 19.33 -18.20 5.91
CA VAL A 481 19.62 -17.11 6.86
C VAL A 481 19.67 -17.66 8.29
N THR A 482 18.68 -18.46 8.68
CA THR A 482 18.63 -19.09 10.00
C THR A 482 19.85 -19.99 10.24
N GLU A 483 20.24 -20.76 9.25
CA GLU A 483 21.44 -21.63 9.32
C GLU A 483 22.71 -20.80 9.50
N LYS A 484 22.92 -19.77 8.66
CA LYS A 484 24.14 -18.95 8.68
C LYS A 484 24.24 -18.07 9.93
N LEU A 485 23.13 -17.58 10.45
CA LEU A 485 23.12 -16.83 11.70
C LEU A 485 23.14 -17.71 12.94
N GLY A 486 22.77 -19.00 12.82
CA GLY A 486 22.65 -19.92 13.95
C GLY A 486 21.51 -19.59 14.90
N THR A 487 20.55 -18.74 14.50
CA THR A 487 19.44 -18.29 15.32
C THR A 487 18.23 -17.88 14.45
N LYS A 488 17.04 -17.97 15.05
CA LYS A 488 15.78 -17.47 14.48
C LYS A 488 15.42 -16.06 14.96
N GLU A 489 16.24 -15.42 15.77
CA GLU A 489 15.93 -14.09 16.34
C GLU A 489 15.69 -13.01 15.27
N TRP A 490 16.28 -13.16 14.09
CA TRP A 490 16.08 -12.21 12.98
C TRP A 490 14.59 -12.07 12.57
N ILE A 491 13.75 -13.05 12.86
CA ILE A 491 12.33 -13.05 12.51
C ILE A 491 11.58 -11.92 13.24
N THR A 492 12.01 -11.61 14.46
CA THR A 492 11.44 -10.53 15.29
C THR A 492 12.41 -9.37 15.54
N ASP A 493 13.66 -9.51 15.11
CA ASP A 493 14.68 -8.46 15.19
C ASP A 493 15.55 -8.49 13.92
N LEU A 494 15.13 -7.78 12.90
CA LEU A 494 15.80 -7.81 11.60
C LEU A 494 17.22 -7.23 11.65
N SER A 495 17.61 -6.51 12.71
CA SER A 495 18.99 -6.03 12.89
C SER A 495 20.00 -7.16 12.94
N LYS A 496 19.59 -8.36 13.32
CA LYS A 496 20.42 -9.56 13.32
C LYS A 496 20.92 -9.98 11.94
N MET A 497 20.27 -9.52 10.86
CA MET A 497 20.71 -9.78 9.49
C MET A 497 22.14 -9.29 9.24
N SER A 498 22.61 -8.29 9.98
CA SER A 498 23.99 -7.80 9.89
C SER A 498 25.05 -8.87 10.13
N GLY A 499 24.72 -9.94 10.85
CA GLY A 499 25.58 -11.10 11.03
C GLY A 499 25.93 -11.84 9.73
N LEU A 500 25.12 -11.68 8.69
CA LEU A 500 25.43 -12.24 7.36
C LEU A 500 26.66 -11.62 6.71
N LYS A 501 27.10 -10.45 7.17
CA LYS A 501 28.34 -9.82 6.68
C LYS A 501 29.59 -10.68 6.88
N GLU A 502 29.59 -11.56 7.86
CA GLU A 502 30.70 -12.51 8.13
C GLU A 502 30.89 -13.52 6.97
N TRP A 503 29.86 -13.70 6.13
CA TRP A 503 29.86 -14.66 5.03
C TRP A 503 30.19 -14.04 3.66
N LEU A 504 30.45 -12.73 3.60
CA LEU A 504 30.71 -12.03 2.33
C LEU A 504 31.95 -12.52 1.58
N ASP A 505 32.93 -13.05 2.27
CA ASP A 505 34.17 -13.57 1.69
C ASP A 505 34.22 -15.11 1.67
N ASP A 506 33.16 -15.78 2.06
CA ASP A 506 33.04 -17.25 2.00
C ASP A 506 32.47 -17.67 0.65
N GLU A 507 33.31 -18.27 -0.20
CA GLU A 507 32.98 -18.66 -1.56
C GLU A 507 31.80 -19.66 -1.62
N GLU A 508 31.75 -20.60 -0.66
CA GLU A 508 30.67 -21.61 -0.61
C GLU A 508 29.34 -20.97 -0.22
N ALA A 509 29.31 -20.09 0.79
CA ALA A 509 28.13 -19.36 1.18
C ALA A 509 27.59 -18.48 0.04
N LEU A 510 28.46 -17.82 -0.72
CA LEU A 510 28.06 -17.04 -1.88
C LEU A 510 27.43 -17.91 -2.97
N LYS A 511 27.97 -19.11 -3.22
CA LYS A 511 27.41 -20.07 -4.19
C LYS A 511 26.04 -20.58 -3.74
N GLU A 512 25.88 -20.89 -2.45
CA GLU A 512 24.61 -21.31 -1.87
C GLU A 512 23.55 -20.22 -2.04
N PHE A 513 23.90 -18.98 -1.71
CA PHE A 513 23.02 -17.82 -1.83
C PHE A 513 22.54 -17.61 -3.27
N MET A 514 23.45 -17.67 -4.23
CA MET A 514 23.11 -17.52 -5.65
C MET A 514 22.34 -18.73 -6.20
N THR A 515 22.57 -19.92 -5.66
CA THR A 515 21.78 -21.14 -6.01
C THR A 515 20.32 -20.97 -5.58
N ILE A 516 20.08 -20.40 -4.40
CA ILE A 516 18.73 -20.08 -3.92
C ILE A 516 18.07 -19.08 -4.88
N LYS A 517 18.77 -18.01 -5.25
CA LYS A 517 18.28 -17.05 -6.23
C LYS A 517 17.92 -17.73 -7.55
N PHE A 518 18.77 -18.60 -8.03
CA PHE A 518 18.53 -19.32 -9.30
C PHE A 518 17.27 -20.22 -9.23
N LYS A 519 17.05 -20.93 -8.14
CA LYS A 519 15.83 -21.72 -7.94
C LYS A 519 14.57 -20.85 -7.96
N ASN A 520 14.62 -19.70 -7.34
CA ASN A 520 13.51 -18.73 -7.38
C ASN A 520 13.30 -18.17 -8.81
N LYS A 521 14.38 -17.96 -9.56
CA LYS A 521 14.29 -17.54 -10.97
C LYS A 521 13.67 -18.63 -11.85
N GLU A 522 14.00 -19.90 -11.62
CA GLU A 522 13.35 -21.04 -12.31
C GLU A 522 11.84 -21.08 -12.05
N ARG A 523 11.42 -20.85 -10.80
CA ARG A 523 10.00 -20.77 -10.42
C ARG A 523 9.28 -19.62 -11.13
N LEU A 524 9.89 -18.44 -11.17
CA LEU A 524 9.31 -17.31 -11.88
C LEU A 524 9.28 -17.54 -13.39
N ALA A 525 10.31 -18.14 -13.98
CA ALA A 525 10.34 -18.49 -15.39
C ALA A 525 9.21 -19.46 -15.75
N ALA A 526 8.92 -20.45 -14.90
CA ALA A 526 7.80 -21.37 -15.07
C ALA A 526 6.45 -20.65 -15.01
N TYR A 527 6.28 -19.72 -14.06
CA TYR A 527 5.10 -18.88 -13.95
C TYR A 527 4.88 -18.01 -15.21
N ILE A 528 5.93 -17.39 -15.71
CA ILE A 528 5.89 -16.56 -16.93
C ILE A 528 5.51 -17.40 -18.14
N LYS A 529 6.07 -18.60 -18.27
CA LYS A 529 5.71 -19.53 -19.37
C LYS A 529 4.23 -19.90 -19.33
N GLU A 530 3.72 -20.22 -18.14
CA GLU A 530 2.32 -20.62 -17.95
C GLU A 530 1.36 -19.46 -18.25
N HIS A 531 1.65 -18.24 -17.74
CA HIS A 531 0.71 -17.11 -17.79
C HIS A 531 0.91 -16.20 -19.01
N ASN A 532 2.14 -16.07 -19.50
CA ASN A 532 2.48 -15.19 -20.63
C ASN A 532 2.79 -15.95 -21.92
N GLY A 533 3.03 -17.26 -21.86
CA GLY A 533 3.47 -18.05 -23.00
C GLY A 533 4.86 -17.70 -23.51
N VAL A 534 5.66 -16.99 -22.70
CA VAL A 534 7.02 -16.56 -23.03
C VAL A 534 8.05 -17.45 -22.33
N GLU A 535 8.97 -18.01 -23.09
CA GLU A 535 10.11 -18.71 -22.51
C GLU A 535 11.22 -17.73 -22.17
N VAL A 536 11.58 -17.67 -20.90
CA VAL A 536 12.70 -16.88 -20.40
C VAL A 536 13.78 -17.79 -19.82
N ASP A 537 15.03 -17.43 -20.05
CA ASP A 537 16.18 -18.18 -19.51
C ASP A 537 16.46 -17.70 -18.09
N PRO A 538 16.34 -18.56 -17.05
CA PRO A 538 16.64 -18.17 -15.68
C PRO A 538 18.11 -17.79 -15.44
N ARG A 539 19.00 -18.10 -16.39
CA ARG A 539 20.40 -17.64 -16.35
C ARG A 539 20.56 -16.18 -16.81
N SER A 540 19.57 -15.64 -17.51
CA SER A 540 19.57 -14.23 -17.90
C SER A 540 19.42 -13.33 -16.67
N ILE A 541 19.81 -12.05 -16.79
CA ILE A 541 19.59 -11.07 -15.73
C ILE A 541 18.09 -10.77 -15.65
N PHE A 542 17.49 -10.96 -14.50
CA PHE A 542 16.11 -10.54 -14.24
C PHE A 542 16.08 -9.12 -13.71
N ASP A 543 15.80 -8.19 -14.60
CA ASP A 543 15.66 -6.76 -14.34
C ASP A 543 14.18 -6.43 -14.15
N VAL A 544 13.79 -5.98 -12.94
CA VAL A 544 12.39 -5.98 -12.52
C VAL A 544 11.93 -4.59 -12.11
N GLN A 545 10.84 -4.14 -12.74
CA GLN A 545 10.10 -2.94 -12.34
C GLN A 545 8.62 -3.30 -12.13
N VAL A 546 8.23 -3.50 -10.88
CA VAL A 546 6.86 -3.84 -10.50
C VAL A 546 6.34 -2.85 -9.47
N LYS A 547 5.36 -2.07 -9.88
CA LYS A 547 4.73 -0.99 -9.10
C LYS A 547 3.56 -0.41 -9.89
N ARG A 548 2.71 0.41 -9.24
CA ARG A 548 1.67 1.16 -9.96
C ARG A 548 2.27 1.90 -11.14
N LEU A 549 1.53 1.98 -12.24
CA LEU A 549 1.95 2.78 -13.37
C LEU A 549 1.62 4.25 -13.12
N HIS A 550 2.65 5.07 -13.08
CA HIS A 550 2.55 6.52 -13.01
C HIS A 550 3.73 7.13 -13.78
N GLU A 551 3.53 8.26 -14.42
CA GLU A 551 4.58 8.92 -15.23
C GLU A 551 5.84 9.25 -14.41
N TYR A 552 5.70 9.64 -13.12
CA TYR A 552 6.87 9.96 -12.28
C TYR A 552 7.71 8.73 -11.89
N LYS A 553 7.12 7.53 -11.93
CA LYS A 553 7.84 6.25 -11.68
C LYS A 553 8.65 5.81 -12.87
N ARG A 554 8.41 6.42 -14.00
CA ARG A 554 9.19 6.38 -15.25
C ARG A 554 9.32 5.00 -15.89
N GLN A 555 8.26 4.20 -15.90
CA GLN A 555 8.22 3.00 -16.74
C GLN A 555 8.53 3.33 -18.20
N LEU A 556 8.15 4.52 -18.66
CA LEU A 556 8.47 5.00 -20.02
C LEU A 556 9.99 5.10 -20.23
N LEU A 557 10.76 5.60 -19.26
CA LEU A 557 12.23 5.62 -19.34
C LEU A 557 12.79 4.21 -19.53
N ASN A 558 12.29 3.25 -18.76
CA ASN A 558 12.73 1.86 -18.84
C ASN A 558 12.46 1.27 -20.23
N ILE A 559 11.25 1.40 -20.75
CA ILE A 559 10.92 0.78 -22.05
C ILE A 559 11.61 1.50 -23.21
N LEU A 560 11.82 2.80 -23.16
CA LEU A 560 12.60 3.53 -24.18
C LEU A 560 14.05 3.04 -24.19
N HIS A 561 14.64 2.78 -23.02
CA HIS A 561 15.97 2.18 -22.92
C HIS A 561 16.01 0.74 -23.49
N VAL A 562 14.99 -0.05 -23.26
CA VAL A 562 14.86 -1.40 -23.88
C VAL A 562 14.85 -1.29 -25.41
N MET A 563 14.11 -0.32 -25.96
CA MET A 563 14.11 -0.03 -27.41
C MET A 563 15.51 0.36 -27.91
N TYR A 564 16.23 1.18 -27.15
CA TYR A 564 17.61 1.52 -27.44
C TYR A 564 18.52 0.29 -27.47
N LEU A 565 18.44 -0.58 -26.46
CA LEU A 565 19.21 -1.83 -26.42
C LEU A 565 18.89 -2.74 -27.61
N TYR A 566 17.64 -2.85 -27.98
CA TYR A 566 17.21 -3.63 -29.14
C TYR A 566 17.84 -3.09 -30.42
N ASN A 567 17.84 -1.77 -30.62
CA ASN A 567 18.53 -1.14 -31.75
C ASN A 567 20.02 -1.48 -31.77
N GLN A 568 20.69 -1.41 -30.62
CA GLN A 568 22.11 -1.74 -30.51
C GLN A 568 22.42 -3.20 -30.86
N ILE A 569 21.61 -4.13 -30.35
CA ILE A 569 21.79 -5.57 -30.64
C ILE A 569 21.59 -5.87 -32.12
N LYS A 570 20.62 -5.22 -32.77
CA LYS A 570 20.34 -5.40 -34.21
C LYS A 570 21.48 -4.88 -35.09
N GLU A 571 22.06 -3.73 -34.74
CA GLU A 571 23.10 -3.06 -35.51
C GLU A 571 24.50 -3.64 -35.23
N HIS A 572 24.70 -4.14 -34.02
CA HIS A 572 26.00 -4.66 -33.57
C HIS A 572 25.81 -6.10 -33.00
N PRO A 573 25.46 -7.09 -33.85
CA PRO A 573 25.23 -8.46 -33.39
C PRO A 573 26.48 -9.11 -32.78
N GLU A 574 27.67 -8.59 -33.07
CA GLU A 574 28.97 -9.01 -32.50
C GLU A 574 29.20 -8.45 -31.08
N MET A 575 28.40 -7.51 -30.64
CA MET A 575 28.55 -6.90 -29.32
C MET A 575 28.39 -7.92 -28.18
N SER A 576 29.30 -7.87 -27.21
CA SER A 576 29.21 -8.65 -26.02
C SER A 576 28.04 -8.16 -25.16
N PHE A 577 26.92 -8.87 -25.22
CA PHE A 577 25.71 -8.56 -24.47
C PHE A 577 25.30 -9.77 -23.62
N TYR A 578 25.23 -9.59 -22.30
CA TYR A 578 24.75 -10.63 -21.42
C TYR A 578 23.22 -10.74 -21.54
N PRO A 579 22.65 -11.94 -21.73
CA PRO A 579 21.21 -12.10 -21.88
C PRO A 579 20.43 -11.47 -20.72
N LYS A 580 19.38 -10.72 -21.06
CA LYS A 580 18.61 -9.94 -20.09
C LYS A 580 17.11 -10.06 -20.32
N THR A 581 16.38 -10.24 -19.23
CA THR A 581 14.92 -10.27 -19.21
C THR A 581 14.41 -9.10 -18.40
N TYR A 582 13.69 -8.19 -19.06
CA TYR A 582 13.00 -7.08 -18.42
C TYR A 582 11.60 -7.51 -18.02
N ILE A 583 11.29 -7.43 -16.74
CA ILE A 583 10.02 -7.85 -16.18
C ILE A 583 9.29 -6.64 -15.63
N PHE A 584 8.10 -6.38 -16.18
CA PHE A 584 7.20 -5.31 -15.77
C PHE A 584 5.96 -5.89 -15.11
N GLY A 585 5.42 -5.16 -14.16
CA GLY A 585 4.10 -5.39 -13.59
C GLY A 585 3.56 -4.06 -13.09
N ALA A 586 2.38 -3.67 -13.56
CA ALA A 586 1.83 -2.35 -13.24
C ALA A 586 0.35 -2.30 -13.51
N LYS A 587 -0.42 -1.73 -12.58
CA LYS A 587 -1.80 -1.33 -12.81
C LYS A 587 -1.86 0.19 -12.98
N ALA A 588 -2.54 0.64 -14.04
CA ALA A 588 -2.85 2.05 -14.25
C ALA A 588 -4.25 2.35 -13.71
N SER A 589 -4.46 3.55 -13.15
CA SER A 589 -5.82 4.01 -12.82
C SER A 589 -6.68 4.02 -14.08
N ALA A 590 -7.95 3.60 -13.97
CA ALA A 590 -8.84 3.41 -15.12
C ALA A 590 -9.00 4.65 -16.01
N GLY A 591 -9.02 5.84 -15.42
CA GLY A 591 -9.12 7.12 -16.12
C GLY A 591 -7.78 7.74 -16.55
N TYR A 592 -6.66 7.09 -16.26
CA TYR A 592 -5.33 7.62 -16.59
C TYR A 592 -4.88 7.13 -17.97
N ILE A 593 -5.31 7.81 -19.02
CA ILE A 593 -5.13 7.41 -20.41
C ILE A 593 -3.65 7.23 -20.76
N ARG A 594 -2.81 8.21 -20.43
CA ARG A 594 -1.37 8.15 -20.76
C ARG A 594 -0.66 6.98 -20.09
N ALA A 595 -1.01 6.67 -18.85
CA ALA A 595 -0.49 5.49 -18.15
C ALA A 595 -0.88 4.19 -18.87
N LYS A 596 -2.12 4.11 -19.36
CA LYS A 596 -2.59 2.96 -20.16
C LYS A 596 -1.87 2.84 -21.50
N GLU A 597 -1.54 3.95 -22.13
CA GLU A 597 -0.73 3.97 -23.35
C GLU A 597 0.68 3.45 -23.12
N ILE A 598 1.28 3.76 -21.97
CA ILE A 598 2.61 3.22 -21.59
C ILE A 598 2.55 1.70 -21.44
N ILE A 599 1.50 1.15 -20.84
CA ILE A 599 1.28 -0.31 -20.77
C ILE A 599 1.20 -0.91 -22.18
N LYS A 600 0.45 -0.27 -23.07
CA LYS A 600 0.35 -0.70 -24.48
C LYS A 600 1.71 -0.67 -25.16
N LEU A 601 2.51 0.37 -24.96
CA LEU A 601 3.86 0.48 -25.53
C LEU A 601 4.75 -0.67 -25.03
N ILE A 602 4.75 -0.95 -23.74
CA ILE A 602 5.54 -2.06 -23.17
C ILE A 602 5.17 -3.39 -23.83
N ASN A 603 3.89 -3.69 -23.98
CA ASN A 603 3.42 -4.92 -24.62
C ASN A 603 3.73 -4.96 -26.11
N SER A 604 3.66 -3.83 -26.80
CA SER A 604 4.00 -3.74 -28.23
C SER A 604 5.51 -3.96 -28.48
N VAL A 605 6.35 -3.40 -27.63
CA VAL A 605 7.80 -3.64 -27.68
C VAL A 605 8.12 -5.09 -27.35
N ALA A 606 7.44 -5.67 -26.35
CA ALA A 606 7.58 -7.09 -26.01
C ALA A 606 7.25 -8.00 -27.19
N ASP A 607 6.17 -7.74 -27.90
CA ASP A 607 5.76 -8.52 -29.08
C ASP A 607 6.83 -8.51 -30.17
N VAL A 608 7.40 -7.36 -30.47
CA VAL A 608 8.44 -7.24 -31.48
C VAL A 608 9.71 -7.98 -31.05
N ILE A 609 10.20 -7.70 -29.85
CA ILE A 609 11.49 -8.24 -29.37
C ILE A 609 11.43 -9.73 -29.13
N ASN A 610 10.39 -10.23 -28.45
CA ASN A 610 10.29 -11.64 -28.07
C ASN A 610 10.13 -12.56 -29.27
N ASN A 611 9.61 -12.07 -30.39
CA ASN A 611 9.41 -12.83 -31.63
C ASN A 611 10.56 -12.67 -32.64
N ASP A 612 11.55 -11.80 -32.36
CA ASP A 612 12.70 -11.63 -33.23
C ASP A 612 13.76 -12.70 -32.96
N ARG A 613 13.79 -13.72 -33.81
CA ARG A 613 14.78 -14.81 -33.70
C ARG A 613 16.21 -14.37 -33.99
N SER A 614 16.39 -13.25 -34.71
CA SER A 614 17.73 -12.78 -35.13
C SER A 614 18.61 -12.34 -33.96
N ILE A 615 18.03 -12.02 -32.82
CA ILE A 615 18.78 -11.62 -31.62
C ILE A 615 19.10 -12.79 -30.68
N ASN A 616 18.73 -14.04 -31.06
CA ASN A 616 19.04 -15.27 -30.31
C ASN A 616 18.61 -15.23 -28.82
N GLY A 617 17.51 -14.62 -28.50
CA GLY A 617 16.98 -14.54 -27.14
C GLY A 617 17.82 -13.69 -26.18
N LYS A 618 18.74 -12.85 -26.68
CA LYS A 618 19.56 -11.96 -25.85
C LYS A 618 18.73 -10.97 -25.01
N LEU A 619 17.55 -10.62 -25.48
CA LEU A 619 16.67 -9.66 -24.85
C LEU A 619 15.24 -10.20 -24.85
N LYS A 620 14.59 -10.20 -23.70
CA LYS A 620 13.19 -10.55 -23.51
C LYS A 620 12.51 -9.46 -22.71
N VAL A 621 11.23 -9.24 -22.99
CA VAL A 621 10.38 -8.29 -22.26
C VAL A 621 9.10 -9.02 -21.86
N VAL A 622 8.76 -8.95 -20.57
CA VAL A 622 7.58 -9.59 -20.01
C VAL A 622 6.77 -8.58 -19.24
N PHE A 623 5.47 -8.52 -19.50
CA PHE A 623 4.52 -7.78 -18.68
C PHE A 623 3.67 -8.78 -17.89
N ILE A 624 3.85 -8.83 -16.57
CA ILE A 624 3.08 -9.71 -15.71
C ILE A 624 1.73 -9.07 -15.42
N GLU A 625 0.67 -9.73 -15.91
CA GLU A 625 -0.72 -9.31 -15.75
C GLU A 625 -1.15 -9.39 -14.28
N ASP A 626 -1.99 -8.43 -13.88
CA ASP A 626 -2.62 -8.41 -12.57
C ASP A 626 -1.64 -8.50 -11.40
N TYR A 627 -0.64 -7.61 -11.40
CA TYR A 627 0.33 -7.50 -10.32
C TYR A 627 -0.36 -7.29 -8.97
N ARG A 628 -0.12 -8.19 -8.03
CA ARG A 628 -0.73 -8.24 -6.70
C ARG A 628 0.22 -8.92 -5.71
N VAL A 629 -0.12 -8.96 -4.42
CA VAL A 629 0.78 -9.49 -3.38
C VAL A 629 1.22 -10.92 -3.67
N SER A 630 0.31 -11.80 -4.07
CA SER A 630 0.62 -13.23 -4.27
C SER A 630 1.64 -13.50 -5.38
N ASN A 631 1.56 -12.80 -6.53
CA ASN A 631 2.60 -12.91 -7.56
C ASN A 631 3.83 -12.03 -7.28
N ALA A 632 3.66 -10.94 -6.54
CA ALA A 632 4.77 -10.09 -6.09
C ALA A 632 5.79 -10.87 -5.25
N GLU A 633 5.33 -11.72 -4.34
CA GLU A 633 6.20 -12.55 -3.50
C GLU A 633 7.15 -13.40 -4.34
N LEU A 634 6.64 -14.03 -5.40
CA LEU A 634 7.44 -14.81 -6.35
C LEU A 634 8.46 -13.92 -7.10
N ILE A 635 8.04 -12.73 -7.51
CA ILE A 635 8.85 -11.78 -8.27
C ILE A 635 10.01 -11.24 -7.41
N PHE A 636 9.74 -10.82 -6.16
CA PHE A 636 10.77 -10.29 -5.28
C PHE A 636 11.88 -11.31 -4.99
N ALA A 637 11.51 -12.57 -4.77
CA ALA A 637 12.47 -13.64 -4.53
C ALA A 637 13.38 -13.93 -5.73
N ALA A 638 12.90 -13.70 -6.95
CA ALA A 638 13.57 -14.03 -8.20
C ALA A 638 14.36 -12.88 -8.84
N ALA A 639 14.18 -11.65 -8.42
CA ALA A 639 14.80 -10.50 -9.08
C ALA A 639 16.31 -10.44 -8.87
N ASP A 640 17.04 -10.09 -9.93
CA ASP A 640 18.46 -9.75 -9.87
C ASP A 640 18.67 -8.25 -9.66
N ILE A 641 17.90 -7.41 -10.33
CA ILE A 641 17.99 -5.95 -10.30
C ILE A 641 16.64 -5.36 -9.90
N SER A 642 16.67 -4.47 -8.92
CA SER A 642 15.53 -3.70 -8.44
C SER A 642 15.50 -2.32 -9.12
N GLU A 643 14.55 -2.12 -10.01
CA GLU A 643 14.34 -0.85 -10.71
C GLU A 643 13.57 0.13 -9.84
N GLN A 644 14.25 1.19 -9.37
CA GLN A 644 13.70 2.24 -8.51
C GLN A 644 14.03 3.62 -9.09
N ILE A 645 13.48 3.89 -10.28
CA ILE A 645 13.90 4.94 -11.21
C ILE A 645 12.99 6.17 -11.25
N SER A 646 12.24 6.44 -10.20
CA SER A 646 11.41 7.65 -10.11
C SER A 646 12.23 8.93 -10.38
N THR A 647 11.56 9.96 -10.89
CA THR A 647 12.16 11.29 -10.93
C THR A 647 12.48 11.73 -9.51
N ALA A 648 13.73 12.12 -9.24
CA ALA A 648 14.14 12.50 -7.88
C ALA A 648 13.24 13.61 -7.33
N SER A 649 12.91 13.56 -6.06
CA SER A 649 11.93 14.38 -5.33
C SER A 649 10.47 13.99 -5.50
N LYS A 650 10.11 12.94 -6.21
CA LYS A 650 8.71 12.59 -6.50
C LYS A 650 8.18 11.38 -5.73
N GLU A 651 9.01 10.36 -5.48
CA GLU A 651 8.61 9.21 -4.67
C GLU A 651 8.86 9.52 -3.19
N ALA A 652 7.81 9.52 -2.38
CA ALA A 652 7.94 9.82 -0.95
C ALA A 652 8.87 8.84 -0.22
N SER A 653 8.69 7.57 -0.45
CA SER A 653 9.53 6.51 0.11
C SER A 653 9.81 5.38 -0.88
N GLY A 654 8.75 4.73 -1.37
CA GLY A 654 8.82 3.40 -1.92
C GLY A 654 8.92 2.36 -0.79
N THR A 655 8.43 1.17 -1.06
CA THR A 655 8.59 -0.01 -0.19
C THR A 655 9.01 -1.24 -0.98
N GLY A 656 8.76 -1.27 -2.28
CA GLY A 656 9.27 -2.31 -3.18
C GLY A 656 10.80 -2.40 -3.15
N ASN A 657 11.47 -1.26 -3.09
CA ASN A 657 12.92 -1.16 -2.95
C ASN A 657 13.45 -1.96 -1.74
N MET A 658 12.75 -1.91 -0.61
CA MET A 658 13.11 -2.63 0.61
C MET A 658 12.90 -4.15 0.47
N LYS A 659 11.84 -4.56 -0.21
CA LYS A 659 11.52 -5.98 -0.46
C LYS A 659 12.56 -6.64 -1.37
N PHE A 660 12.96 -5.95 -2.42
CA PHE A 660 14.05 -6.39 -3.31
C PHE A 660 15.38 -6.47 -2.57
N MET A 661 15.72 -5.45 -1.80
CA MET A 661 16.94 -5.41 -0.98
C MET A 661 17.01 -6.60 -0.04
N MET A 662 15.95 -6.89 0.68
CA MET A 662 15.85 -8.01 1.61
C MET A 662 16.06 -9.36 0.91
N ASN A 663 15.62 -9.49 -0.34
CA ASN A 663 15.77 -10.68 -1.15
C ASN A 663 17.03 -10.72 -2.02
N GLY A 664 17.96 -9.79 -1.79
CA GLY A 664 19.28 -9.82 -2.43
C GLY A 664 19.31 -9.26 -3.86
N ALA A 665 18.46 -8.30 -4.19
CA ALA A 665 18.51 -7.60 -5.46
C ALA A 665 19.06 -6.18 -5.26
N PRO A 666 20.26 -5.87 -5.79
CA PRO A 666 20.79 -4.51 -5.76
C PRO A 666 19.85 -3.51 -6.43
N THR A 667 19.77 -2.30 -5.87
CA THR A 667 18.97 -1.21 -6.41
C THR A 667 19.64 -0.55 -7.59
N LEU A 668 18.91 -0.43 -8.71
CA LEU A 668 19.24 0.47 -9.81
C LEU A 668 18.21 1.61 -9.76
N GLY A 669 18.64 2.80 -9.42
CA GLY A 669 17.68 3.87 -9.14
C GLY A 669 18.29 5.25 -9.00
N THR A 670 17.39 6.18 -8.67
CA THR A 670 17.72 7.58 -8.39
C THR A 670 17.85 7.80 -6.88
N MET A 671 18.50 8.90 -6.49
CA MET A 671 18.57 9.33 -5.09
C MET A 671 17.25 9.99 -4.70
N ASP A 672 16.24 9.16 -4.50
CA ASP A 672 14.87 9.54 -4.21
C ASP A 672 14.27 8.65 -3.12
N GLY A 673 13.38 9.20 -2.31
CA GLY A 673 12.68 8.48 -1.27
C GLY A 673 13.62 7.66 -0.37
N ALA A 674 13.23 6.43 -0.08
CA ALA A 674 14.03 5.52 0.75
C ALA A 674 15.27 4.97 0.04
N ASN A 675 15.43 5.17 -1.28
CA ASN A 675 16.66 4.76 -1.97
C ASN A 675 17.89 5.42 -1.35
N VAL A 676 17.77 6.67 -0.89
CA VAL A 676 18.86 7.40 -0.20
C VAL A 676 19.35 6.61 1.00
N GLU A 677 18.42 6.14 1.83
CA GLU A 677 18.72 5.40 3.05
C GLU A 677 19.20 3.97 2.75
N ILE A 678 18.70 3.35 1.67
CA ILE A 678 19.22 2.05 1.20
C ILE A 678 20.70 2.17 0.83
N VAL A 679 21.06 3.21 0.07
CA VAL A 679 22.46 3.47 -0.32
C VAL A 679 23.34 3.75 0.90
N ASP A 680 22.82 4.52 1.88
CA ASP A 680 23.53 4.76 3.13
C ASP A 680 23.85 3.45 3.88
N GLU A 681 22.94 2.49 3.87
CA GLU A 681 23.12 1.20 4.56
C GLU A 681 24.03 0.23 3.79
N VAL A 682 23.91 0.13 2.46
CA VAL A 682 24.70 -0.85 1.68
C VAL A 682 26.00 -0.29 1.14
N GLY A 683 26.16 1.02 1.07
CA GLY A 683 27.25 1.72 0.39
C GLY A 683 26.97 1.90 -1.10
N ILE A 684 27.50 2.99 -1.64
CA ILE A 684 27.29 3.41 -3.05
C ILE A 684 27.77 2.36 -4.06
N ASP A 685 28.80 1.58 -3.72
CA ASP A 685 29.37 0.55 -4.58
C ASP A 685 28.46 -0.69 -4.72
N ASN A 686 27.42 -0.80 -3.92
CA ASN A 686 26.48 -1.92 -3.91
C ASN A 686 25.08 -1.53 -4.44
N ALA A 687 25.01 -0.43 -5.15
CA ALA A 687 23.85 0.07 -5.87
C ALA A 687 24.30 0.73 -7.18
N PHE A 688 23.36 0.90 -8.11
CA PHE A 688 23.60 1.53 -9.40
C PHE A 688 22.79 2.83 -9.48
N ILE A 689 23.39 3.92 -9.07
CA ILE A 689 22.72 5.22 -8.96
C ILE A 689 22.94 6.06 -10.21
N PHE A 690 21.91 6.77 -10.64
CA PHE A 690 21.92 7.64 -11.81
C PHE A 690 20.99 8.84 -11.62
N GLY A 691 21.06 9.78 -12.57
CA GLY A 691 20.06 10.83 -12.75
C GLY A 691 20.28 12.07 -11.91
N LEU A 692 19.39 13.04 -12.13
CA LEU A 692 19.37 14.28 -11.38
C LEU A 692 19.11 14.04 -9.89
N SER A 693 19.70 14.89 -9.05
CA SER A 693 19.34 14.95 -7.63
C SER A 693 18.00 15.62 -7.43
N ALA A 694 17.42 15.47 -6.25
CA ALA A 694 16.17 16.15 -5.86
C ALA A 694 16.31 17.68 -5.97
N ASP A 695 17.41 18.24 -5.51
CA ASP A 695 17.67 19.69 -5.58
C ASP A 695 17.78 20.20 -7.02
N GLU A 696 18.42 19.44 -7.91
CA GLU A 696 18.49 19.78 -9.33
C GLU A 696 17.12 19.75 -9.99
N VAL A 697 16.29 18.74 -9.69
CA VAL A 697 14.91 18.67 -10.22
C VAL A 697 14.09 19.85 -9.74
N ILE A 698 14.10 20.14 -8.44
CA ILE A 698 13.37 21.26 -7.84
C ILE A 698 13.84 22.59 -8.47
N ASN A 699 15.14 22.76 -8.67
CA ASN A 699 15.69 23.96 -9.32
C ASN A 699 15.16 24.13 -10.75
N TYR A 700 15.16 23.08 -11.57
CA TYR A 700 14.59 23.14 -12.92
C TYR A 700 13.08 23.43 -12.90
N GLU A 701 12.35 22.87 -11.93
CA GLU A 701 10.91 23.13 -11.80
C GLU A 701 10.62 24.58 -11.41
N GLN A 702 11.43 25.19 -10.54
CA GLN A 702 11.22 26.55 -10.07
C GLN A 702 11.77 27.60 -11.02
N ASN A 703 12.90 27.36 -11.64
CA ASN A 703 13.67 28.36 -12.40
C ASN A 703 13.72 28.06 -13.92
N GLY A 704 13.21 26.91 -14.38
CA GLY A 704 13.30 26.53 -15.78
C GLY A 704 14.71 26.19 -16.22
N GLY A 705 15.00 26.31 -17.50
CA GLY A 705 16.32 26.08 -18.08
C GLY A 705 16.52 24.69 -18.69
N TYR A 706 15.48 23.85 -18.70
CA TYR A 706 15.49 22.57 -19.38
C TYR A 706 14.62 22.59 -20.64
N ASN A 707 15.23 22.24 -21.79
CA ASN A 707 14.51 22.05 -23.05
C ASN A 707 14.83 20.65 -23.60
N PRO A 708 13.86 19.72 -23.64
CA PRO A 708 14.09 18.36 -24.11
C PRO A 708 14.49 18.29 -25.60
N TYR A 709 14.13 19.29 -26.41
CA TYR A 709 14.57 19.35 -27.79
C TYR A 709 16.08 19.42 -27.95
N ASP A 710 16.81 20.03 -27.02
CA ASP A 710 18.27 20.09 -27.07
C ASP A 710 18.89 18.68 -27.02
N ILE A 711 18.34 17.81 -26.18
CA ILE A 711 18.76 16.42 -26.06
C ILE A 711 18.31 15.61 -27.29
N TYR A 712 17.06 15.75 -27.67
CA TYR A 712 16.46 15.07 -28.82
C TYR A 712 17.24 15.36 -30.11
N ASN A 713 17.66 16.61 -30.33
CA ASN A 713 18.39 17.03 -31.51
C ASN A 713 19.89 16.64 -31.50
N ASN A 714 20.48 16.51 -30.31
CA ASN A 714 21.92 16.30 -30.17
C ASN A 714 22.34 14.87 -29.84
N ASP A 715 21.39 14.01 -29.45
CA ASP A 715 21.64 12.60 -29.16
C ASP A 715 20.93 11.71 -30.19
N PRO A 716 21.66 11.12 -31.16
CA PRO A 716 21.05 10.31 -32.22
C PRO A 716 20.30 9.09 -31.71
N ASP A 717 20.74 8.49 -30.63
CA ASP A 717 20.10 7.29 -30.06
C ASP A 717 18.77 7.65 -29.40
N ILE A 718 18.72 8.74 -28.65
CA ILE A 718 17.49 9.26 -28.03
C ILE A 718 16.52 9.72 -29.12
N HIS A 719 17.00 10.46 -30.10
CA HIS A 719 16.22 10.88 -31.26
C HIS A 719 15.50 9.69 -31.92
N ARG A 720 16.24 8.63 -32.15
CA ARG A 720 15.74 7.42 -32.80
C ARG A 720 14.65 6.75 -31.99
N VAL A 721 14.86 6.49 -30.69
CA VAL A 721 13.85 5.80 -29.86
C VAL A 721 12.59 6.64 -29.67
N VAL A 722 12.72 7.95 -29.55
CA VAL A 722 11.55 8.85 -29.48
C VAL A 722 10.77 8.79 -30.79
N ASP A 723 11.44 8.85 -31.92
CA ASP A 723 10.80 8.76 -33.25
C ASP A 723 10.17 7.39 -33.51
N GLN A 724 10.75 6.32 -32.99
CA GLN A 724 10.19 4.96 -33.12
C GLN A 724 8.82 4.78 -32.48
N MET A 725 8.42 5.66 -31.57
CA MET A 725 7.04 5.68 -31.04
C MET A 725 6.02 6.13 -32.09
N VAL A 726 6.44 6.88 -33.10
CA VAL A 726 5.52 7.50 -34.08
C VAL A 726 5.86 7.18 -35.54
N ASP A 727 6.81 6.29 -35.80
CA ASP A 727 7.18 5.86 -37.16
C ASP A 727 6.56 4.52 -37.59
N GLY A 728 5.75 3.91 -36.74
CA GLY A 728 5.10 2.64 -37.01
C GLY A 728 5.90 1.39 -36.62
N THR A 729 7.12 1.52 -36.11
CA THR A 729 7.99 0.38 -35.73
C THR A 729 7.33 -0.55 -34.72
N TYR A 730 6.67 -0.01 -33.70
CA TYR A 730 6.04 -0.77 -32.61
C TYR A 730 4.51 -0.73 -32.64
N SER A 731 3.92 -0.30 -33.74
CA SER A 731 2.48 -0.07 -33.87
C SER A 731 1.87 -0.61 -35.17
N ASN A 732 2.54 -1.57 -35.80
CA ASN A 732 2.12 -2.12 -37.11
C ASN A 732 1.81 -1.03 -38.17
N GLY A 733 2.62 0.02 -38.18
CA GLY A 733 2.51 1.14 -39.12
C GLY A 733 1.57 2.28 -38.70
N ASP A 734 0.90 2.18 -37.57
CA ASP A 734 0.08 3.27 -37.04
C ASP A 734 0.96 4.36 -36.41
N THR A 735 1.04 5.51 -37.05
CA THR A 735 1.86 6.64 -36.60
C THR A 735 1.21 7.48 -35.49
N GLU A 736 -0.06 7.24 -35.20
CA GLU A 736 -0.82 8.00 -34.21
C GLU A 736 -0.96 7.30 -32.85
N MET A 737 -0.74 5.99 -32.79
CA MET A 737 -0.96 5.18 -31.57
C MET A 737 -0.26 5.74 -30.35
N TYR A 738 0.98 6.16 -30.46
CA TYR A 738 1.82 6.69 -29.36
C TYR A 738 2.14 8.18 -29.52
N ARG A 739 1.36 8.89 -30.32
CA ARG A 739 1.57 10.34 -30.59
C ARG A 739 1.51 11.17 -29.30
N ASP A 740 0.62 10.83 -28.39
CA ASP A 740 0.50 11.52 -27.11
C ASP A 740 1.76 11.37 -26.25
N LEU A 741 2.33 10.17 -26.20
CA LEU A 741 3.60 9.93 -25.50
C LEU A 741 4.76 10.73 -26.12
N TYR A 742 4.85 10.72 -27.46
CA TYR A 742 5.83 11.52 -28.20
C TYR A 742 5.70 13.00 -27.85
N ASN A 743 4.49 13.53 -27.94
CA ASN A 743 4.22 14.94 -27.64
C ASN A 743 4.51 15.29 -26.19
N SER A 744 4.26 14.39 -25.24
CA SER A 744 4.55 14.63 -23.82
C SER A 744 6.03 14.85 -23.52
N LEU A 745 6.91 14.28 -24.35
CA LEU A 745 8.36 14.43 -24.21
C LEU A 745 8.90 15.69 -24.87
N LEU A 746 8.28 16.16 -25.94
CA LEU A 746 8.84 17.23 -26.76
C LEU A 746 8.07 18.55 -26.73
N ASN A 747 6.77 18.50 -26.46
CA ASN A 747 5.88 19.66 -26.56
C ASN A 747 5.21 19.99 -25.22
N ASN A 748 5.07 21.29 -24.95
CA ASN A 748 4.25 21.74 -23.83
C ASN A 748 2.77 21.46 -24.15
N GLN A 749 2.07 20.86 -23.20
CA GLN A 749 0.67 20.50 -23.37
C GLN A 749 -0.16 20.99 -22.18
N GLY A 750 -1.25 21.71 -22.44
CA GLY A 750 -2.24 22.10 -21.44
C GLY A 750 -1.64 22.82 -20.22
N GLY A 751 -0.58 23.60 -20.39
CA GLY A 751 0.12 24.28 -19.30
C GLY A 751 1.22 23.44 -18.62
N SER A 752 1.34 22.16 -18.99
CA SER A 752 2.41 21.30 -18.50
C SER A 752 3.67 21.45 -19.36
N ARG A 753 4.84 21.40 -18.72
CA ARG A 753 6.14 21.43 -19.41
C ARG A 753 6.35 20.17 -20.25
N ALA A 754 7.06 20.29 -21.37
CA ALA A 754 7.56 19.14 -22.10
C ALA A 754 8.51 18.33 -21.21
N ASP A 755 8.45 17.01 -21.32
CA ASP A 755 9.23 16.07 -20.52
C ASP A 755 9.20 16.42 -19.01
N MET A 756 8.02 16.49 -18.49
CA MET A 756 7.72 16.93 -17.12
C MET A 756 8.51 16.14 -16.05
N TYR A 757 8.85 14.89 -16.35
CA TYR A 757 9.55 13.99 -15.42
C TYR A 757 11.02 13.73 -15.81
N PHE A 758 11.60 14.54 -16.68
CA PHE A 758 13.02 14.52 -17.03
C PHE A 758 13.52 13.19 -17.61
N ILE A 759 12.68 12.49 -18.35
CA ILE A 759 13.02 11.20 -18.97
C ILE A 759 14.21 11.33 -19.92
N LEU A 760 14.18 12.29 -20.84
CA LEU A 760 15.28 12.49 -21.79
C LEU A 760 16.55 13.01 -21.09
N LYS A 761 16.38 13.83 -20.05
CA LYS A 761 17.50 14.37 -19.27
C LYS A 761 18.29 13.26 -18.57
N ASP A 762 17.60 12.29 -18.02
CA ASP A 762 18.20 11.18 -17.27
C ASP A 762 18.50 9.95 -18.12
N PHE A 763 18.09 9.92 -19.38
CA PHE A 763 18.20 8.74 -20.24
C PHE A 763 19.63 8.20 -20.35
N ARG A 764 20.58 9.05 -20.69
CA ARG A 764 21.98 8.63 -20.88
C ARG A 764 22.60 8.14 -19.56
N SER A 765 22.35 8.84 -18.47
CA SER A 765 22.77 8.44 -17.13
C SER A 765 22.18 7.07 -16.73
N TYR A 766 20.90 6.84 -17.06
CA TYR A 766 20.24 5.57 -16.86
C TYR A 766 20.86 4.44 -17.69
N ALA A 767 21.12 4.70 -18.97
CA ALA A 767 21.79 3.76 -19.86
C ALA A 767 23.19 3.36 -19.33
N ASP A 768 23.94 4.32 -18.79
CA ASP A 768 25.24 4.06 -18.16
C ASP A 768 25.13 3.20 -16.91
N ALA A 769 24.11 3.44 -16.06
CA ALA A 769 23.85 2.62 -14.89
C ALA A 769 23.48 1.18 -15.26
N GLN A 770 22.65 1.01 -16.29
CA GLN A 770 22.32 -0.30 -16.85
C GLN A 770 23.55 -1.05 -17.38
N ALA A 771 24.43 -0.36 -18.06
CA ALA A 771 25.68 -0.95 -18.57
C ALA A 771 26.61 -1.37 -17.40
N ARG A 772 26.73 -0.55 -16.36
CA ARG A 772 27.52 -0.89 -15.16
C ARG A 772 26.96 -2.12 -14.44
N ALA A 773 25.65 -2.24 -14.35
CA ALA A 773 24.98 -3.40 -13.74
C ALA A 773 25.24 -4.68 -14.54
N MET A 774 25.16 -4.63 -15.85
CA MET A 774 25.47 -5.77 -16.73
C MET A 774 26.93 -6.20 -16.59
N GLU A 775 27.85 -5.26 -16.56
CA GLU A 775 29.28 -5.54 -16.40
C GLU A 775 29.59 -6.16 -15.03
N ALA A 776 28.96 -5.65 -13.96
CA ALA A 776 29.08 -6.22 -12.63
C ALA A 776 28.51 -7.66 -12.56
N TYR A 777 27.43 -7.94 -13.26
CA TYR A 777 26.80 -9.28 -13.28
C TYR A 777 27.67 -10.35 -13.96
N LYS A 778 28.53 -9.96 -14.90
CA LYS A 778 29.47 -10.89 -15.54
C LYS A 778 30.49 -11.46 -14.56
N ASP A 779 30.88 -10.69 -13.54
CA ASP A 779 31.69 -11.16 -12.41
C ASP A 779 30.79 -11.76 -11.33
N LYS A 780 30.63 -13.08 -11.39
CA LYS A 780 29.66 -13.80 -10.53
C LYS A 780 29.97 -13.71 -9.04
N GLU A 781 31.23 -13.66 -8.64
CA GLU A 781 31.62 -13.49 -7.24
C GLU A 781 31.31 -12.09 -6.75
N LYS A 782 31.67 -11.08 -7.50
CA LYS A 782 31.37 -9.68 -7.20
C LYS A 782 29.87 -9.46 -7.06
N TRP A 783 29.09 -9.99 -8.00
CA TRP A 783 27.63 -9.87 -7.95
C TRP A 783 27.04 -10.56 -6.72
N ALA A 784 27.50 -11.76 -6.40
CA ALA A 784 27.05 -12.49 -5.22
C ALA A 784 27.32 -11.71 -3.92
N LYS A 785 28.48 -11.09 -3.82
CA LYS A 785 28.82 -10.22 -2.67
C LYS A 785 27.90 -9.01 -2.57
N MET A 786 27.61 -8.34 -3.69
CA MET A 786 26.69 -7.20 -3.74
C MET A 786 25.28 -7.63 -3.31
N ALA A 787 24.79 -8.73 -3.84
CA ALA A 787 23.46 -9.27 -3.55
C ALA A 787 23.34 -9.66 -2.08
N LEU A 788 24.30 -10.42 -1.53
CA LEU A 788 24.30 -10.80 -0.12
C LEU A 788 24.42 -9.58 0.80
N LYS A 789 25.23 -8.60 0.44
CA LYS A 789 25.38 -7.39 1.26
C LYS A 789 24.07 -6.59 1.33
N ASN A 790 23.28 -6.54 0.26
CA ASN A 790 21.94 -5.95 0.29
C ASN A 790 21.06 -6.66 1.34
N THR A 791 21.02 -7.99 1.32
CA THR A 791 20.27 -8.77 2.31
C THR A 791 20.80 -8.53 3.73
N ALA A 792 22.11 -8.53 3.92
CA ALA A 792 22.75 -8.33 5.23
C ALA A 792 22.50 -6.93 5.82
N CYS A 793 22.28 -5.92 4.99
CA CYS A 793 22.11 -4.54 5.41
C CYS A 793 20.62 -4.10 5.50
N CYS A 794 19.66 -5.02 5.36
CA CYS A 794 18.23 -4.68 5.31
C CYS A 794 17.59 -4.40 6.68
N GLY A 795 18.30 -4.56 7.77
CA GLY A 795 17.75 -4.50 9.13
C GLY A 795 16.96 -3.24 9.47
N LYS A 796 17.42 -2.09 9.02
CA LYS A 796 16.75 -0.80 9.19
C LYS A 796 15.33 -0.78 8.60
N PHE A 797 15.08 -1.56 7.55
CA PHE A 797 13.85 -1.52 6.79
C PHE A 797 12.78 -2.52 7.26
N SER A 798 12.89 -2.99 8.49
CA SER A 798 11.81 -3.71 9.15
C SER A 798 10.69 -2.76 9.57
N ALA A 799 9.44 -3.14 9.29
CA ALA A 799 8.28 -2.44 9.82
C ALA A 799 8.24 -2.47 11.36
N ASP A 800 8.86 -3.47 11.99
CA ASP A 800 8.96 -3.55 13.44
C ASP A 800 9.73 -2.36 14.01
N ARG A 801 10.85 -1.99 13.38
CA ARG A 801 11.60 -0.78 13.74
C ARG A 801 10.75 0.48 13.56
N THR A 802 10.07 0.58 12.42
CA THR A 802 9.21 1.74 12.11
C THR A 802 8.12 1.90 13.17
N ILE A 803 7.42 0.82 13.49
CA ILE A 803 6.34 0.85 14.48
C ILE A 803 6.87 1.19 15.87
N GLN A 804 8.04 0.65 16.26
CA GLN A 804 8.62 1.00 17.54
C GLN A 804 8.93 2.50 17.64
N GLU A 805 9.41 3.11 16.55
CA GLU A 805 9.62 4.57 16.50
C GLU A 805 8.31 5.36 16.60
N TYR A 806 7.23 4.92 15.93
CA TYR A 806 5.91 5.52 16.13
C TYR A 806 5.43 5.42 17.57
N VAL A 807 5.63 4.27 18.21
CA VAL A 807 5.26 4.07 19.62
C VAL A 807 6.06 4.99 20.53
N ASP A 808 7.36 5.06 20.35
CA ASP A 808 8.25 5.85 21.22
C ASP A 808 8.05 7.37 21.08
N ASP A 809 7.82 7.84 19.86
CA ASP A 809 7.84 9.27 19.55
C ASP A 809 6.45 9.89 19.38
N ILE A 810 5.43 9.12 19.02
CA ILE A 810 4.11 9.64 18.63
C ILE A 810 2.99 9.05 19.49
N TRP A 811 2.84 7.71 19.48
CA TRP A 811 1.66 7.06 20.07
C TRP A 811 1.78 6.79 21.55
N HIS A 812 2.97 6.51 22.06
CA HIS A 812 3.23 6.14 23.45
C HIS A 812 2.31 5.01 23.95
N LEU A 813 2.27 3.91 23.18
CA LEU A 813 1.44 2.76 23.49
C LEU A 813 2.08 1.90 24.59
N ASP A 814 1.23 1.19 25.32
CA ASP A 814 1.64 0.27 26.39
C ASP A 814 1.91 -1.13 25.79
N HIS A 815 3.04 -1.73 26.17
CA HIS A 815 3.38 -3.10 25.76
C HIS A 815 2.54 -4.12 26.55
N VAL A 816 1.95 -5.07 25.84
CA VAL A 816 1.13 -6.15 26.43
C VAL A 816 1.77 -7.51 26.14
N VAL A 817 1.77 -8.38 27.12
CA VAL A 817 2.26 -9.75 27.02
C VAL A 817 1.14 -10.72 27.42
N ILE A 818 0.99 -11.79 26.64
CA ILE A 818 0.13 -12.92 26.99
C ILE A 818 1.05 -14.05 27.47
N TYR A 819 0.81 -14.54 28.68
CA TYR A 819 1.58 -15.62 29.26
C TYR A 819 0.94 -16.97 28.93
N GLU A 820 1.73 -17.96 28.50
CA GLU A 820 1.26 -19.27 28.05
C GLU A 820 0.51 -20.04 29.16
N ASP A 821 0.88 -19.82 30.40
CA ASP A 821 0.25 -20.44 31.59
C ASP A 821 -1.13 -19.82 31.92
N GLU A 822 -1.46 -18.67 31.35
CA GLU A 822 -2.77 -18.03 31.49
C GLU A 822 -3.76 -18.42 30.36
N LEU A 823 -3.31 -19.20 29.38
CA LEU A 823 -4.16 -19.66 28.28
C LEU A 823 -4.98 -20.87 28.71
N GLU A 824 -6.30 -20.70 28.67
CA GLU A 824 -7.23 -21.82 28.88
C GLU A 824 -7.37 -22.58 27.55
N TYR A 825 -6.88 -23.82 27.49
CA TYR A 825 -6.97 -24.69 26.30
C TYR A 825 -8.24 -25.54 26.32
#